data_a4bdd8044d0a2eba5af681c2779de4e6
#
_entry.id   a4bdd8044d0a2eba5af681c2779de4e6
#
_cell.length_a   1.000
_cell.length_b   1.000
_cell.length_c   1.000
_cell.angle_alpha   90.00
_cell.angle_beta   90.00
_cell.angle_gamma   90.00
#
_symmetry.space_group_name_H-M   'P 1'
#
loop_
_entity.id
_entity.type
_entity.pdbx_description
1 polymer ?
#
loop_
_entity_poly.entity_id
_entity_poly.type
_entity_poly.pdbx_seq_one_letter_code
_entity_poly.pdbx_strand_id
1 'polypeptide(L)'
;MNREVVQLITPGTLLEPEGDAANHLMSIVPGPEENLGIAWLELSTSKFQVTMITEDQLDEHIERVSPSEVLLSEKTNQLLKGGDMGTTQHIPSSVKGLISSLVIKECQITSIPGEWLKETAEPSETYKSILTSLSKDGYSSLESQASLSILNYIRHTQRSLVPFLRPPLHYSHTNHVTIDARTRRSLELVTPLLANTRAQTLLGCIDKTVTAGGKRLIRERLSAPLTNVNDINRRLNVVEYFKNRQWESDWLVTALKSICDLERFIQKVATGRASLEDLFLIGNTLSTTHDIIQYLKEDLSKESDLQEELRGLQEFPKLTKKLNSAICKKNFTIKKGYSMEADRLQKQLKENETQVDLLANNMKERFNLSKLLVVQHKQFYRILETTKTQGKHIDRRSLRSVEETQSAERFSNPELEKLNLEHLRLTTEYGLIETRIQSELLDKVRENTSDLLEAAQGLASLDVSLSLANVARNKNYCKPVLTNEGSVFNIINGYHPVLSSAVKAQVIPNDCKMEEHKTWIITGPNMGGKSTFLRQNALIVILAQMGSFVPANSAEISVTDKVFARVGASDNLTKGQSTFYTEMIETAHILSTATPASFVILDEIGRGTATSEGVAIAQSVIEYIHKAIGCRTLLATHFHELTETLSNRYDEIGSYYTVAQPWSNGEIILTYKIEMGSTDSSYALQTARLAGLPEPVLERAQNLMSVRKEEMEPVNKE
;
A
#
# COMPACT_ATOMS: atom_id res chain seq x y z
N MET A 1 -1.51 26.12 36.48
CA MET A 1 -1.34 25.75 35.06
C MET A 1 -2.61 25.04 34.62
N ASN A 2 -3.40 25.66 33.75
CA ASN A 2 -4.53 24.99 33.13
C ASN A 2 -3.98 23.94 32.14
N ARG A 3 -4.42 22.70 32.29
CA ARG A 3 -4.07 21.61 31.37
C ARG A 3 -5.22 21.47 30.38
N GLU A 4 -4.94 21.57 29.11
CA GLU A 4 -5.91 21.33 28.03
C GLU A 4 -5.49 20.13 27.19
N VAL A 5 -6.48 19.38 26.68
CA VAL A 5 -6.24 18.28 25.72
C VAL A 5 -5.94 18.92 24.36
N VAL A 6 -4.71 18.78 23.91
CA VAL A 6 -4.22 19.38 22.65
C VAL A 6 -4.53 18.48 21.45
N GLN A 7 -4.51 17.16 21.66
CA GLN A 7 -4.72 16.16 20.62
C GLN A 7 -5.22 14.85 21.19
N LEU A 8 -6.10 14.18 20.46
CA LEU A 8 -6.48 12.79 20.63
C LEU A 8 -5.89 11.98 19.48
N ILE A 9 -5.13 10.93 19.77
CA ILE A 9 -4.53 10.06 18.77
C ILE A 9 -5.37 8.78 18.69
N THR A 10 -5.88 8.49 17.49
CA THR A 10 -6.61 7.26 17.17
C THR A 10 -5.92 6.54 16.02
N PRO A 11 -6.21 5.25 15.76
CA PRO A 11 -5.56 4.50 14.68
C PRO A 11 -5.63 5.19 13.32
N GLY A 12 -6.76 5.78 12.95
CA GLY A 12 -6.95 6.47 11.67
C GLY A 12 -6.39 7.91 11.61
N THR A 13 -6.00 8.51 12.77
CA THR A 13 -5.51 9.88 12.85
C THR A 13 -4.00 10.00 13.14
N LEU A 14 -3.24 8.92 12.93
CA LEU A 14 -1.79 8.94 13.05
C LEU A 14 -1.17 9.77 11.92
N LEU A 15 -0.42 10.81 12.31
CA LEU A 15 0.37 11.62 11.36
C LEU A 15 1.69 10.95 10.97
N GLU A 16 2.22 10.09 11.84
CA GLU A 16 3.46 9.35 11.66
C GLU A 16 3.19 7.85 11.90
N PRO A 17 2.51 7.15 10.96
CA PRO A 17 2.33 5.71 11.09
C PRO A 17 3.66 4.99 10.96
N GLU A 18 3.80 3.85 11.64
CA GLU A 18 5.00 3.02 11.56
C GLU A 18 5.23 2.51 10.12
N GLY A 19 6.42 2.73 9.60
CA GLY A 19 6.83 2.29 8.26
C GLY A 19 6.21 3.09 7.10
N ASP A 20 6.23 2.47 5.90
CA ASP A 20 5.80 3.10 4.65
C ASP A 20 4.33 2.79 4.30
N ALA A 21 3.58 2.12 5.18
CA ALA A 21 2.18 1.77 4.94
C ALA A 21 1.28 3.01 4.99
N ALA A 22 0.26 3.05 4.13
CA ALA A 22 -0.81 4.03 4.20
C ALA A 22 -1.69 3.76 5.43
N ASN A 23 -2.18 4.82 6.06
CA ASN A 23 -3.05 4.76 7.23
C ASN A 23 -4.34 5.53 6.95
N HIS A 24 -5.41 4.81 6.64
CA HIS A 24 -6.66 5.41 6.21
C HIS A 24 -7.68 5.50 7.33
N LEU A 25 -8.29 6.68 7.47
CA LEU A 25 -9.54 6.92 8.19
C LEU A 25 -10.67 6.88 7.17
N MET A 26 -11.67 6.03 7.37
CA MET A 26 -12.81 5.88 6.47
C MET A 26 -14.11 6.27 7.19
N SER A 27 -15.01 6.92 6.48
CA SER A 27 -16.40 7.15 6.93
C SER A 27 -17.37 6.48 5.99
N ILE A 28 -18.41 5.84 6.55
CA ILE A 28 -19.47 5.17 5.81
C ILE A 28 -20.81 5.74 6.28
N VAL A 29 -21.58 6.26 5.34
CA VAL A 29 -22.89 6.86 5.58
C VAL A 29 -23.95 6.08 4.80
N PRO A 30 -24.82 5.29 5.46
CA PRO A 30 -25.93 4.60 4.79
C PRO A 30 -26.98 5.57 4.28
N GLY A 31 -27.45 5.34 3.05
CA GLY A 31 -28.51 6.08 2.39
C GLY A 31 -29.72 5.21 2.03
N PRO A 32 -30.67 5.75 1.25
CA PRO A 32 -31.80 4.99 0.72
C PRO A 32 -31.33 4.03 -0.40
N GLU A 33 -32.17 3.03 -0.71
CA GLU A 33 -31.98 2.11 -1.84
C GLU A 33 -30.61 1.40 -1.87
N GLU A 34 -30.12 0.96 -0.70
CA GLU A 34 -28.85 0.25 -0.54
C GLU A 34 -27.59 1.06 -0.94
N ASN A 35 -27.73 2.37 -1.18
CA ASN A 35 -26.62 3.23 -1.48
C ASN A 35 -25.85 3.62 -0.21
N LEU A 36 -24.53 3.67 -0.32
CA LEU A 36 -23.59 4.09 0.72
C LEU A 36 -22.72 5.25 0.22
N GLY A 37 -22.66 6.33 0.98
CA GLY A 37 -21.65 7.35 0.82
C GLY A 37 -20.38 6.96 1.56
N ILE A 38 -19.25 6.88 0.87
CA ILE A 38 -17.97 6.54 1.48
C ILE A 38 -16.97 7.66 1.23
N ALA A 39 -16.25 8.02 2.28
CA ALA A 39 -15.10 8.91 2.18
C ALA A 39 -13.91 8.29 2.94
N TRP A 40 -12.70 8.46 2.43
CA TRP A 40 -11.50 8.03 3.13
C TRP A 40 -10.37 9.03 2.98
N LEU A 41 -9.60 9.15 4.05
CA LEU A 41 -8.51 10.11 4.15
C LEU A 41 -7.27 9.43 4.74
N GLU A 42 -6.13 9.62 4.09
CA GLU A 42 -4.83 9.41 4.71
C GLU A 42 -4.31 10.76 5.24
N LEU A 43 -4.38 10.93 6.56
CA LEU A 43 -4.05 12.21 7.20
C LEU A 43 -2.59 12.60 6.98
N SER A 44 -1.69 11.62 6.93
CA SER A 44 -0.24 11.83 6.79
C SER A 44 0.17 12.37 5.41
N THR A 45 -0.65 12.19 4.38
CA THR A 45 -0.38 12.60 3.00
C THR A 45 -1.41 13.60 2.43
N SER A 46 -2.46 13.91 3.19
CA SER A 46 -3.62 14.73 2.75
C SER A 46 -4.43 14.11 1.60
N LYS A 47 -4.29 12.82 1.34
CA LYS A 47 -5.02 12.17 0.27
C LYS A 47 -6.45 11.88 0.72
N PHE A 48 -7.39 12.66 0.19
CA PHE A 48 -8.80 12.59 0.53
C PHE A 48 -9.61 12.19 -0.69
N GLN A 49 -10.38 11.11 -0.59
CA GLN A 49 -11.20 10.58 -1.67
C GLN A 49 -12.60 10.27 -1.19
N VAL A 50 -13.54 10.28 -2.12
CA VAL A 50 -14.96 10.07 -1.85
C VAL A 50 -15.62 9.35 -3.03
N THR A 51 -16.62 8.54 -2.74
CA THR A 51 -17.46 7.88 -3.74
C THR A 51 -18.80 7.46 -3.17
N MET A 52 -19.77 7.27 -4.04
CA MET A 52 -21.02 6.58 -3.72
C MET A 52 -20.97 5.16 -4.29
N ILE A 53 -21.37 4.19 -3.50
CA ILE A 53 -21.36 2.76 -3.86
C ILE A 53 -22.69 2.10 -3.44
N THR A 54 -22.89 0.90 -3.94
CA THR A 54 -23.93 -0.01 -3.45
C THR A 54 -23.36 -0.95 -2.39
N GLU A 55 -24.24 -1.59 -1.60
CA GLU A 55 -23.82 -2.46 -0.49
C GLU A 55 -22.91 -3.60 -0.94
N ASP A 56 -23.17 -4.19 -2.10
CA ASP A 56 -22.40 -5.30 -2.69
C ASP A 56 -20.94 -4.92 -3.01
N GLN A 57 -20.66 -3.62 -3.23
CA GLN A 57 -19.32 -3.09 -3.50
C GLN A 57 -18.52 -2.76 -2.24
N LEU A 58 -19.13 -2.80 -1.07
CA LEU A 58 -18.52 -2.35 0.18
C LEU A 58 -17.27 -3.18 0.55
N ASP A 59 -17.35 -4.50 0.44
CA ASP A 59 -16.24 -5.42 0.76
C ASP A 59 -15.01 -5.14 -0.11
N GLU A 60 -15.22 -4.84 -1.39
CA GLU A 60 -14.17 -4.46 -2.32
C GLU A 60 -13.45 -3.18 -1.86
N HIS A 61 -14.24 -2.14 -1.51
CA HIS A 61 -13.67 -0.86 -1.07
C HIS A 61 -12.91 -0.96 0.24
N ILE A 62 -13.45 -1.69 1.22
CA ILE A 62 -12.76 -1.94 2.50
C ILE A 62 -11.43 -2.69 2.26
N GLU A 63 -11.42 -3.70 1.37
CA GLU A 63 -10.20 -4.44 1.05
C GLU A 63 -9.17 -3.59 0.31
N ARG A 64 -9.63 -2.79 -0.65
CA ARG A 64 -8.78 -1.90 -1.45
C ARG A 64 -8.14 -0.81 -0.60
N VAL A 65 -8.94 -0.14 0.22
CA VAL A 65 -8.49 1.00 1.06
C VAL A 65 -7.78 0.50 2.32
N SER A 66 -8.20 -0.65 2.86
CA SER A 66 -7.68 -1.24 4.10
C SER A 66 -7.63 -0.22 5.24
N PRO A 67 -8.79 0.35 5.66
CA PRO A 67 -8.83 1.41 6.67
C PRO A 67 -8.38 0.89 8.03
N SER A 68 -7.62 1.71 8.78
CA SER A 68 -7.25 1.42 10.17
C SER A 68 -8.37 1.78 11.14
N GLU A 69 -9.23 2.72 10.75
CA GLU A 69 -10.36 3.16 11.55
C GLU A 69 -11.55 3.52 10.65
N VAL A 70 -12.76 3.11 11.08
CA VAL A 70 -14.01 3.38 10.37
C VAL A 70 -14.94 4.18 11.25
N LEU A 71 -15.44 5.31 10.74
CA LEU A 71 -16.41 6.19 11.40
C LEU A 71 -17.82 5.79 11.00
N LEU A 72 -18.67 5.55 11.99
CA LEU A 72 -20.11 5.29 11.82
C LEU A 72 -20.91 6.21 12.74
N SER A 73 -22.08 6.67 12.28
CA SER A 73 -22.97 7.42 13.16
C SER A 73 -23.45 6.57 14.34
N GLU A 74 -23.71 7.20 15.50
CA GLU A 74 -24.24 6.50 16.68
C GLU A 74 -25.49 5.67 16.35
N LYS A 75 -26.39 6.22 15.55
CA LYS A 75 -27.59 5.54 15.08
C LYS A 75 -27.24 4.28 14.28
N THR A 76 -26.31 4.36 13.33
CA THR A 76 -25.86 3.24 12.52
C THR A 76 -25.18 2.18 13.40
N ASN A 77 -24.30 2.61 14.32
CA ASN A 77 -23.58 1.71 15.20
C ASN A 77 -24.48 0.97 16.22
N GLN A 78 -25.53 1.64 16.72
CA GLN A 78 -26.55 1.01 17.57
C GLN A 78 -27.34 -0.06 16.82
N LEU A 79 -27.73 0.20 15.57
CA LEU A 79 -28.39 -0.80 14.71
C LEU A 79 -27.50 -2.02 14.47
N LEU A 80 -26.17 -1.81 14.30
CA LEU A 80 -25.20 -2.89 14.11
C LEU A 80 -25.04 -3.78 15.36
N LYS A 81 -25.15 -3.20 16.56
CA LYS A 81 -24.99 -3.96 17.83
C LYS A 81 -26.23 -4.71 18.28
N GLY A 82 -27.32 -4.71 17.47
CA GLY A 82 -28.55 -5.44 17.81
C GLY A 82 -29.27 -4.86 19.02
N GLY A 83 -29.14 -3.54 19.27
CA GLY A 83 -29.82 -2.87 20.37
C GLY A 83 -31.34 -3.02 20.24
N ASP A 84 -31.93 -3.62 21.27
CA ASP A 84 -33.35 -3.86 21.47
C ASP A 84 -34.11 -2.51 21.53
N MET A 85 -34.38 -1.95 20.38
CA MET A 85 -35.36 -0.87 20.27
C MET A 85 -36.67 -1.53 19.87
N GLY A 86 -37.59 -1.62 20.81
CA GLY A 86 -38.93 -2.21 20.72
C GLY A 86 -39.84 -1.65 19.62
N THR A 87 -39.28 -1.38 18.48
CA THR A 87 -39.99 -1.06 17.24
C THR A 87 -39.39 -1.93 16.12
N THR A 88 -40.25 -2.70 15.48
CA THR A 88 -40.03 -3.45 14.23
C THR A 88 -39.60 -2.54 13.07
N GLN A 89 -38.53 -1.74 13.22
CA GLN A 89 -37.94 -1.07 12.09
C GLN A 89 -37.01 -2.08 11.39
N HIS A 90 -37.34 -2.39 10.15
CA HIS A 90 -36.46 -3.13 9.25
C HIS A 90 -35.06 -2.52 9.32
N ILE A 91 -34.07 -3.30 9.79
CA ILE A 91 -32.64 -2.94 9.63
C ILE A 91 -32.44 -2.92 8.12
N PRO A 92 -32.03 -1.80 7.52
CA PRO A 92 -31.72 -1.77 6.09
C PRO A 92 -30.71 -2.86 5.77
N SER A 93 -30.87 -3.55 4.64
CA SER A 93 -29.94 -4.59 4.19
C SER A 93 -28.50 -4.07 4.14
N SER A 94 -28.32 -2.81 3.70
CA SER A 94 -27.07 -2.05 3.71
C SER A 94 -26.33 -2.02 5.06
N VAL A 95 -27.06 -2.09 6.16
CA VAL A 95 -26.44 -2.10 7.51
C VAL A 95 -26.03 -3.51 7.93
N LYS A 96 -26.73 -4.56 7.45
CA LYS A 96 -26.37 -5.97 7.77
C LYS A 96 -25.06 -6.40 7.11
N GLY A 97 -24.83 -6.01 5.86
CA GLY A 97 -23.60 -6.28 5.13
C GLY A 97 -22.37 -5.62 5.79
N LEU A 98 -22.54 -4.40 6.32
CA LEU A 98 -21.52 -3.68 7.07
C LEU A 98 -20.93 -4.50 8.23
N ILE A 99 -21.74 -5.26 8.97
CA ILE A 99 -21.27 -6.05 10.12
C ILE A 99 -20.29 -7.11 9.67
N SER A 100 -20.65 -7.86 8.63
CA SER A 100 -19.84 -8.97 8.14
C SER A 100 -18.50 -8.50 7.60
N SER A 101 -18.49 -7.35 6.94
CA SER A 101 -17.29 -6.80 6.30
C SER A 101 -16.31 -6.17 7.29
N LEU A 102 -16.80 -5.43 8.28
CA LEU A 102 -15.95 -4.69 9.23
C LEU A 102 -15.44 -5.55 10.38
N VAL A 103 -16.26 -6.48 10.90
CA VAL A 103 -15.85 -7.36 12.01
C VAL A 103 -14.76 -8.36 11.59
N ILE A 104 -14.78 -8.81 10.34
CA ILE A 104 -13.80 -9.78 9.83
C ILE A 104 -12.38 -9.18 9.75
N LYS A 105 -12.25 -7.87 9.65
CA LYS A 105 -10.98 -7.19 9.36
C LYS A 105 -10.27 -6.57 10.56
N GLU A 106 -10.77 -6.79 11.77
CA GLU A 106 -10.20 -6.16 12.97
C GLU A 106 -10.09 -4.62 12.88
N CYS A 107 -10.87 -3.98 12.00
CA CYS A 107 -10.91 -2.53 11.90
C CYS A 107 -11.51 -1.94 13.18
N GLN A 108 -10.88 -0.89 13.71
CA GLN A 108 -11.48 -0.14 14.81
C GLN A 108 -12.71 0.64 14.29
N ILE A 109 -13.88 0.37 14.88
CA ILE A 109 -15.11 1.10 14.60
C ILE A 109 -15.27 2.19 15.65
N THR A 110 -15.33 3.44 15.21
CA THR A 110 -15.54 4.61 16.06
C THR A 110 -16.93 5.18 15.82
N SER A 111 -17.71 5.31 16.89
CA SER A 111 -19.04 5.91 16.85
C SER A 111 -18.94 7.43 16.91
N ILE A 112 -19.62 8.13 16.01
CA ILE A 112 -19.63 9.58 15.92
C ILE A 112 -21.03 10.15 16.08
N PRO A 113 -21.20 11.37 16.67
CA PRO A 113 -22.47 12.04 16.74
C PRO A 113 -23.10 12.28 15.37
N GLY A 114 -24.42 12.10 15.25
CA GLY A 114 -25.13 12.32 13.98
C GLY A 114 -25.07 13.75 13.45
N GLU A 115 -24.85 14.73 14.31
CA GLU A 115 -24.60 16.14 13.95
C GLU A 115 -23.33 16.34 13.13
N TRP A 116 -22.33 15.45 13.25
CA TRP A 116 -21.08 15.53 12.49
C TRP A 116 -21.24 15.16 11.01
N LEU A 117 -22.40 14.65 10.62
CA LEU A 117 -22.77 14.46 9.23
C LEU A 117 -23.23 15.76 8.55
N LYS A 118 -23.34 16.86 9.30
CA LYS A 118 -23.81 18.17 8.82
C LYS A 118 -22.71 19.20 8.94
N GLU A 119 -22.84 20.28 8.18
CA GLU A 119 -21.98 21.44 8.28
C GLU A 119 -22.11 22.08 9.67
N THR A 120 -20.97 22.32 10.35
CA THR A 120 -20.95 22.99 11.65
C THR A 120 -20.85 24.50 11.47
N ALA A 121 -21.50 25.26 12.37
CA ALA A 121 -21.71 26.70 12.24
C ALA A 121 -20.46 27.59 12.18
N GLU A 122 -19.27 27.07 12.54
CA GLU A 122 -17.99 27.82 12.49
C GLU A 122 -16.88 26.98 11.81
N PRO A 123 -16.79 27.00 10.47
CA PRO A 123 -15.66 26.39 9.79
C PRO A 123 -14.38 27.21 10.01
N SER A 124 -13.27 26.56 10.39
CA SER A 124 -11.95 27.22 10.34
C SER A 124 -11.65 27.64 8.90
N GLU A 125 -10.88 28.71 8.72
CA GLU A 125 -10.51 29.19 7.36
C GLU A 125 -9.89 28.09 6.49
N THR A 126 -9.14 27.18 7.12
CA THR A 126 -8.49 26.03 6.48
C THR A 126 -9.49 25.08 5.83
N TYR A 127 -10.69 24.91 6.40
CA TYR A 127 -11.71 24.00 5.85
C TYR A 127 -12.73 24.68 4.94
N LYS A 128 -12.71 26.01 4.86
CA LYS A 128 -13.64 26.78 3.98
C LYS A 128 -13.51 26.37 2.51
N SER A 129 -12.28 26.17 2.03
CA SER A 129 -12.05 25.73 0.64
C SER A 129 -12.67 24.36 0.38
N ILE A 130 -12.53 23.41 1.31
CA ILE A 130 -13.09 22.06 1.20
C ILE A 130 -14.62 22.12 1.24
N LEU A 131 -15.22 22.88 2.17
CA LEU A 131 -16.67 23.05 2.25
C LEU A 131 -17.24 23.73 1.00
N THR A 132 -16.49 24.68 0.43
CA THR A 132 -16.87 25.32 -0.82
C THR A 132 -16.85 24.34 -2.00
N SER A 133 -15.85 23.44 -2.05
CA SER A 133 -15.81 22.38 -3.06
C SER A 133 -16.97 21.41 -2.91
N LEU A 134 -17.23 20.93 -1.68
CA LEU A 134 -18.36 20.03 -1.40
C LEU A 134 -19.72 20.59 -1.79
N SER A 135 -19.88 21.92 -1.74
CA SER A 135 -21.14 22.59 -2.14
C SER A 135 -21.23 22.91 -3.63
N LYS A 136 -20.12 22.96 -4.37
CA LYS A 136 -20.07 23.43 -5.77
C LYS A 136 -19.82 22.29 -6.78
N ASP A 137 -19.07 21.25 -6.41
CA ASP A 137 -18.44 20.34 -7.37
C ASP A 137 -19.26 19.04 -7.63
N GLY A 138 -20.58 19.07 -7.44
CA GLY A 138 -21.46 17.97 -7.86
C GLY A 138 -21.44 16.72 -6.98
N TYR A 139 -20.97 16.83 -5.73
CA TYR A 139 -21.04 15.73 -4.77
C TYR A 139 -22.48 15.39 -4.37
N SER A 140 -22.79 14.11 -4.25
CA SER A 140 -24.06 13.67 -3.69
C SER A 140 -24.18 14.04 -2.21
N SER A 141 -25.42 14.06 -1.68
CA SER A 141 -25.65 14.32 -0.27
C SER A 141 -24.93 13.32 0.64
N LEU A 142 -24.83 12.05 0.25
CA LEU A 142 -24.16 10.99 1.01
C LEU A 142 -22.64 11.16 1.02
N GLU A 143 -22.05 11.51 -0.11
CA GLU A 143 -20.63 11.80 -0.24
C GLU A 143 -20.22 13.02 0.59
N SER A 144 -21.05 14.07 0.55
CA SER A 144 -20.86 15.27 1.37
C SER A 144 -20.93 14.94 2.87
N GLN A 145 -21.91 14.15 3.31
CA GLN A 145 -22.04 13.72 4.71
C GLN A 145 -20.86 12.86 5.16
N ALA A 146 -20.40 11.93 4.33
CA ALA A 146 -19.22 11.11 4.64
C ALA A 146 -17.93 11.96 4.76
N SER A 147 -17.77 12.94 3.87
CA SER A 147 -16.64 13.88 3.93
C SER A 147 -16.70 14.78 5.15
N LEU A 148 -17.89 15.34 5.48
CA LEU A 148 -18.11 16.20 6.65
C LEU A 148 -17.82 15.45 7.96
N SER A 149 -18.22 14.17 8.06
CA SER A 149 -17.95 13.37 9.24
C SER A 149 -16.46 13.22 9.52
N ILE A 150 -15.63 12.99 8.48
CA ILE A 150 -14.17 12.95 8.60
C ILE A 150 -13.61 14.29 9.04
N LEU A 151 -14.04 15.39 8.41
CA LEU A 151 -13.58 16.74 8.76
C LEU A 151 -13.90 17.10 10.21
N ASN A 152 -15.13 16.83 10.67
CA ASN A 152 -15.55 17.08 12.04
C ASN A 152 -14.80 16.18 13.05
N TYR A 153 -14.54 14.92 12.68
CA TYR A 153 -13.75 14.02 13.49
C TYR A 153 -12.29 14.50 13.65
N ILE A 154 -11.65 14.94 12.57
CA ILE A 154 -10.30 15.51 12.61
C ILE A 154 -10.29 16.77 13.46
N ARG A 155 -11.26 17.67 13.31
CA ARG A 155 -11.39 18.87 14.13
C ARG A 155 -11.50 18.51 15.62
N HIS A 156 -12.26 17.48 15.96
CA HIS A 156 -12.41 17.01 17.33
C HIS A 156 -11.12 16.41 17.89
N THR A 157 -10.41 15.60 17.10
CA THR A 157 -9.22 14.88 17.54
C THR A 157 -7.96 15.73 17.49
N GLN A 158 -7.81 16.63 16.51
CA GLN A 158 -6.60 17.44 16.29
C GLN A 158 -6.70 18.86 16.86
N ARG A 159 -7.70 19.19 17.62
CA ARG A 159 -8.04 20.47 18.30
C ARG A 159 -7.17 21.71 17.98
N SER A 160 -5.91 21.75 18.41
CA SER A 160 -4.98 22.85 18.21
C SER A 160 -3.99 22.66 17.05
N LEU A 161 -3.95 21.47 16.45
CA LEU A 161 -3.02 21.08 15.39
C LEU A 161 -3.83 20.87 14.11
N VAL A 162 -3.98 21.91 13.30
CA VAL A 162 -4.77 21.83 12.05
C VAL A 162 -3.90 21.26 10.93
N PRO A 163 -4.11 19.98 10.51
CA PRO A 163 -3.39 19.42 9.38
C PRO A 163 -3.82 20.10 8.08
N PHE A 164 -2.93 20.10 7.10
CA PHE A 164 -3.30 20.52 5.75
C PHE A 164 -4.13 19.41 5.10
N LEU A 165 -5.30 19.76 4.55
CA LEU A 165 -6.17 18.85 3.84
C LEU A 165 -6.46 19.39 2.44
N ARG A 166 -6.44 18.50 1.44
CA ARG A 166 -6.93 18.78 0.09
C ARG A 166 -8.45 18.55 0.02
N PRO A 167 -9.15 19.22 -0.89
CA PRO A 167 -10.53 18.84 -1.21
C PRO A 167 -10.62 17.36 -1.57
N PRO A 168 -11.71 16.66 -1.20
CA PRO A 168 -11.89 15.28 -1.57
C PRO A 168 -11.99 15.15 -3.10
N LEU A 169 -11.40 14.10 -3.64
CA LEU A 169 -11.47 13.76 -5.06
C LEU A 169 -12.46 12.62 -5.26
N HIS A 170 -13.29 12.73 -6.29
CA HIS A 170 -14.16 11.63 -6.70
C HIS A 170 -13.33 10.42 -7.14
N TYR A 171 -13.60 9.28 -6.54
CA TYR A 171 -13.10 8.00 -7.05
C TYR A 171 -14.11 7.45 -8.07
N SER A 172 -13.69 7.36 -9.32
CA SER A 172 -14.52 6.81 -10.39
C SER A 172 -14.26 5.31 -10.56
N HIS A 173 -15.29 4.51 -10.36
CA HIS A 173 -15.24 3.06 -10.59
C HIS A 173 -14.99 2.71 -12.07
N THR A 174 -15.50 3.54 -12.99
CA THR A 174 -15.36 3.30 -14.43
C THR A 174 -13.93 3.46 -14.93
N ASN A 175 -13.10 4.20 -14.21
CA ASN A 175 -11.71 4.45 -14.58
C ASN A 175 -10.72 3.39 -14.04
N HIS A 176 -11.23 2.44 -13.24
CA HIS A 176 -10.39 1.41 -12.61
C HIS A 176 -11.02 0.02 -12.76
N VAL A 177 -10.13 -0.97 -12.84
CA VAL A 177 -10.55 -2.38 -12.84
C VAL A 177 -11.12 -2.75 -11.48
N THR A 178 -12.33 -3.28 -11.49
CA THR A 178 -12.95 -3.86 -10.29
C THR A 178 -12.30 -5.21 -9.98
N ILE A 179 -11.75 -5.33 -8.79
CA ILE A 179 -11.15 -6.57 -8.28
C ILE A 179 -11.73 -6.80 -6.88
N ASP A 180 -12.60 -7.79 -6.73
CA ASP A 180 -13.25 -8.05 -5.45
C ASP A 180 -12.26 -8.50 -4.36
N ALA A 181 -12.68 -8.43 -3.11
CA ALA A 181 -11.85 -8.72 -1.94
C ALA A 181 -11.27 -10.16 -1.96
N ARG A 182 -12.03 -11.12 -2.47
CA ARG A 182 -11.64 -12.53 -2.54
C ARG A 182 -10.63 -12.77 -3.65
N THR A 183 -10.86 -12.18 -4.81
CA THR A 183 -9.92 -12.16 -5.93
C THR A 183 -8.57 -11.56 -5.53
N ARG A 184 -8.55 -10.43 -4.81
CA ARG A 184 -7.32 -9.83 -4.30
C ARG A 184 -6.52 -10.77 -3.42
N ARG A 185 -7.20 -11.49 -2.53
CA ARG A 185 -6.58 -12.47 -1.64
C ARG A 185 -6.12 -13.71 -2.39
N SER A 186 -6.98 -14.30 -3.22
CA SER A 186 -6.65 -15.53 -3.96
C SER A 186 -5.50 -15.33 -4.95
N LEU A 187 -5.35 -14.14 -5.51
CA LEU A 187 -4.23 -13.75 -6.38
C LEU A 187 -3.00 -13.26 -5.61
N GLU A 188 -3.06 -13.13 -4.28
CA GLU A 188 -1.98 -12.65 -3.42
C GLU A 188 -1.36 -11.34 -3.94
N LEU A 189 -2.20 -10.36 -4.27
CA LEU A 189 -1.73 -9.10 -4.86
C LEU A 189 -0.82 -8.32 -3.90
N VAL A 190 -1.25 -8.15 -2.64
CA VAL A 190 -0.58 -7.31 -1.62
C VAL A 190 -0.21 -8.09 -0.38
N THR A 191 -1.08 -9.02 0.06
CA THR A 191 -0.91 -9.84 1.27
C THR A 191 -0.82 -11.31 0.90
N PRO A 192 0.13 -12.08 1.47
CA PRO A 192 0.24 -13.50 1.21
C PRO A 192 -0.86 -14.27 1.95
N LEU A 193 -1.33 -15.40 1.38
CA LEU A 193 -2.32 -16.29 2.00
C LEU A 193 -1.69 -17.12 3.14
N LEU A 194 -0.51 -17.66 2.91
CA LEU A 194 0.23 -18.50 3.85
C LEU A 194 1.48 -17.73 4.29
N ALA A 195 1.40 -17.23 5.50
CA ALA A 195 2.47 -16.67 6.35
C ALA A 195 3.78 -16.16 5.72
N ASN A 196 4.09 -14.95 6.06
CA ASN A 196 5.35 -14.44 6.57
C ASN A 196 6.36 -13.77 5.64
N THR A 197 6.25 -13.81 4.31
CA THR A 197 7.15 -12.97 3.51
C THR A 197 6.41 -12.21 2.41
N ARG A 198 6.45 -10.89 2.49
CA ARG A 198 5.96 -9.97 1.44
C ARG A 198 6.53 -10.31 0.05
N ALA A 199 7.67 -10.97 -0.01
CA ALA A 199 8.30 -11.43 -1.25
C ALA A 199 7.44 -12.43 -2.05
N GLN A 200 6.45 -13.08 -1.42
CA GLN A 200 5.55 -14.05 -2.06
C GLN A 200 4.29 -13.42 -2.65
N THR A 201 4.18 -12.11 -2.66
CA THR A 201 3.06 -11.37 -3.26
C THR A 201 3.45 -10.75 -4.61
N LEU A 202 2.45 -10.39 -5.44
CA LEU A 202 2.73 -9.66 -6.68
C LEU A 202 3.43 -8.33 -6.39
N LEU A 203 2.96 -7.59 -5.38
CA LEU A 203 3.61 -6.34 -4.94
C LEU A 203 5.07 -6.56 -4.58
N GLY A 204 5.39 -7.61 -3.80
CA GLY A 204 6.78 -7.90 -3.42
C GLY A 204 7.70 -8.21 -4.61
N CYS A 205 7.13 -8.74 -5.70
CA CYS A 205 7.89 -9.02 -6.93
C CYS A 205 8.21 -7.78 -7.76
N ILE A 206 7.31 -6.79 -7.81
CA ILE A 206 7.43 -5.61 -8.67
C ILE A 206 7.92 -4.36 -7.93
N ASP A 207 7.82 -4.29 -6.61
CA ASP A 207 8.22 -3.13 -5.82
C ASP A 207 9.75 -3.09 -5.66
N LYS A 208 10.38 -2.22 -6.43
CA LYS A 208 11.80 -1.83 -6.35
C LYS A 208 11.94 -0.33 -6.12
N THR A 209 10.88 0.31 -5.64
CA THR A 209 10.87 1.73 -5.31
C THR A 209 11.82 2.02 -4.13
N VAL A 210 12.41 3.20 -4.13
CA VAL A 210 13.39 3.63 -3.14
C VAL A 210 12.86 4.74 -2.24
N THR A 211 11.73 5.35 -2.61
CA THR A 211 11.10 6.43 -1.84
C THR A 211 9.83 5.94 -1.12
N ALA A 212 9.46 6.58 -0.02
CA ALA A 212 8.23 6.28 0.70
C ALA A 212 6.98 6.60 -0.16
N GLY A 213 6.99 7.73 -0.89
CA GLY A 213 5.92 8.08 -1.84
C GLY A 213 5.77 7.05 -2.96
N GLY A 214 6.89 6.59 -3.54
CA GLY A 214 6.89 5.53 -4.57
C GLY A 214 6.30 4.22 -4.07
N LYS A 215 6.63 3.78 -2.85
CA LYS A 215 6.06 2.58 -2.23
C LYS A 215 4.54 2.67 -2.03
N ARG A 216 4.04 3.83 -1.65
CA ARG A 216 2.58 4.07 -1.54
C ARG A 216 1.92 4.04 -2.91
N LEU A 217 2.51 4.73 -3.89
CA LEU A 217 1.95 4.85 -5.22
C LEU A 217 1.92 3.51 -5.99
N ILE A 218 2.97 2.68 -5.93
CA ILE A 218 2.98 1.38 -6.61
C ILE A 218 1.93 0.43 -6.02
N ARG A 219 1.73 0.44 -4.71
CA ARG A 219 0.66 -0.31 -4.04
C ARG A 219 -0.71 0.18 -4.52
N GLU A 220 -0.91 1.48 -4.61
CA GLU A 220 -2.16 2.07 -5.10
C GLU A 220 -2.44 1.67 -6.55
N ARG A 221 -1.46 1.84 -7.46
CA ARG A 221 -1.60 1.45 -8.88
C ARG A 221 -1.91 -0.03 -9.05
N LEU A 222 -1.32 -0.90 -8.23
CA LEU A 222 -1.62 -2.32 -8.22
C LEU A 222 -3.03 -2.61 -7.68
N SER A 223 -3.47 -1.85 -6.68
CA SER A 223 -4.79 -2.03 -6.05
C SER A 223 -5.93 -1.45 -6.89
N ALA A 224 -5.65 -0.54 -7.81
CA ALA A 224 -6.60 0.11 -8.70
C ALA A 224 -6.01 0.26 -10.12
N PRO A 225 -5.87 -0.85 -10.89
CA PRO A 225 -5.42 -0.79 -12.28
C PRO A 225 -6.39 0.02 -13.13
N LEU A 226 -5.89 0.64 -14.20
CA LEU A 226 -6.68 1.53 -15.04
C LEU A 226 -7.50 0.78 -16.09
N THR A 227 -8.58 1.42 -16.57
CA THR A 227 -9.37 0.96 -17.71
C THR A 227 -9.19 1.83 -18.96
N ASN A 228 -8.64 3.05 -18.80
CA ASN A 228 -8.40 3.94 -19.95
C ASN A 228 -7.09 3.57 -20.66
N VAL A 229 -7.20 3.15 -21.93
CA VAL A 229 -6.05 2.74 -22.76
C VAL A 229 -5.00 3.84 -22.90
N ASN A 230 -5.41 5.10 -23.06
CA ASN A 230 -4.47 6.19 -23.22
C ASN A 230 -3.62 6.42 -21.98
N ASP A 231 -4.24 6.37 -20.80
CA ASP A 231 -3.54 6.53 -19.52
C ASP A 231 -2.62 5.34 -19.23
N ILE A 232 -3.03 4.12 -19.61
CA ILE A 232 -2.21 2.93 -19.48
C ILE A 232 -1.00 3.02 -20.42
N ASN A 233 -1.23 3.35 -21.69
CA ASN A 233 -0.16 3.48 -22.68
C ASN A 233 0.85 4.57 -22.30
N ARG A 234 0.39 5.70 -21.76
CA ARG A 234 1.27 6.74 -21.24
C ARG A 234 2.24 6.16 -20.19
N ARG A 235 1.73 5.41 -19.19
CA ARG A 235 2.58 4.75 -18.20
C ARG A 235 3.54 3.74 -18.83
N LEU A 236 3.06 2.91 -19.75
CA LEU A 236 3.87 1.92 -20.46
C LEU A 236 5.00 2.58 -21.28
N ASN A 237 4.73 3.70 -21.96
CA ASN A 237 5.72 4.44 -22.72
C ASN A 237 6.81 5.04 -21.82
N VAL A 238 6.43 5.53 -20.63
CA VAL A 238 7.40 6.02 -19.65
C VAL A 238 8.26 4.89 -19.07
N VAL A 239 7.67 3.73 -18.79
CA VAL A 239 8.42 2.54 -18.37
C VAL A 239 9.39 2.08 -19.47
N GLU A 240 8.97 2.08 -20.74
CA GLU A 240 9.81 1.77 -21.91
C GLU A 240 10.98 2.74 -22.04
N TYR A 241 10.70 4.03 -21.90
CA TYR A 241 11.70 5.09 -21.92
C TYR A 241 12.84 4.81 -20.93
N PHE A 242 12.52 4.51 -19.66
CA PHE A 242 13.54 4.20 -18.64
C PHE A 242 14.12 2.80 -18.78
N LYS A 243 13.38 1.81 -19.29
CA LYS A 243 13.92 0.47 -19.58
C LYS A 243 15.08 0.53 -20.57
N ASN A 244 14.98 1.37 -21.58
CA ASN A 244 15.96 1.49 -22.66
C ASN A 244 17.18 2.36 -22.27
N ARG A 245 17.12 3.11 -21.15
CA ARG A 245 18.17 4.03 -20.68
C ARG A 245 18.67 3.61 -19.27
N GLN A 246 19.49 2.58 -19.22
CA GLN A 246 19.91 1.99 -17.96
C GLN A 246 20.76 2.94 -17.10
N TRP A 247 21.77 3.57 -17.68
CA TRP A 247 22.69 4.44 -16.94
C TRP A 247 21.98 5.65 -16.32
N GLU A 248 21.08 6.24 -17.09
CA GLU A 248 20.24 7.36 -16.65
C GLU A 248 19.32 6.92 -15.51
N SER A 249 18.72 5.74 -15.66
CA SER A 249 17.84 5.17 -14.63
C SER A 249 18.58 4.91 -13.31
N ASP A 250 19.81 4.39 -13.35
CA ASP A 250 20.61 4.09 -12.16
C ASP A 250 21.04 5.38 -11.41
N TRP A 251 21.35 6.44 -12.16
CA TRP A 251 21.63 7.75 -11.57
C TRP A 251 20.38 8.33 -10.88
N LEU A 252 19.22 8.30 -11.56
CA LEU A 252 17.94 8.78 -11.01
C LEU A 252 17.54 8.02 -9.74
N VAL A 253 17.68 6.69 -9.73
CA VAL A 253 17.44 5.87 -8.53
C VAL A 253 18.37 6.28 -7.38
N THR A 254 19.63 6.59 -7.67
CA THR A 254 20.59 7.04 -6.65
C THR A 254 20.21 8.42 -6.09
N ALA A 255 19.78 9.35 -6.94
CA ALA A 255 19.27 10.65 -6.54
C ALA A 255 18.03 10.52 -5.65
N LEU A 256 17.06 9.69 -6.05
CA LEU A 256 15.82 9.45 -5.30
C LEU A 256 16.04 8.85 -3.91
N LYS A 257 17.11 8.08 -3.68
CA LYS A 257 17.45 7.57 -2.33
C LYS A 257 17.78 8.67 -1.32
N SER A 258 18.14 9.86 -1.78
CA SER A 258 18.49 10.99 -0.92
C SER A 258 17.32 11.89 -0.54
N ILE A 259 16.15 11.70 -1.11
CA ILE A 259 14.95 12.51 -0.82
C ILE A 259 14.21 12.01 0.42
N CYS A 260 13.63 12.94 1.16
CA CYS A 260 12.78 12.63 2.31
C CYS A 260 11.34 12.28 1.88
N ASP A 261 10.54 11.78 2.81
CA ASP A 261 9.09 11.62 2.62
C ASP A 261 8.41 13.00 2.64
N LEU A 262 8.46 13.69 1.50
CA LEU A 262 8.04 15.07 1.38
C LEU A 262 6.57 15.27 1.78
N GLU A 263 5.66 14.34 1.45
CA GLU A 263 4.25 14.42 1.83
C GLU A 263 4.09 14.46 3.35
N ARG A 264 4.72 13.54 4.08
CA ARG A 264 4.66 13.49 5.56
C ARG A 264 5.37 14.67 6.21
N PHE A 265 6.50 15.10 5.66
CA PHE A 265 7.20 16.29 6.19
C PHE A 265 6.38 17.58 6.03
N ILE A 266 5.64 17.72 4.94
CA ILE A 266 4.72 18.84 4.75
C ILE A 266 3.62 18.83 5.82
N GLN A 267 3.10 17.69 6.22
CA GLN A 267 2.14 17.61 7.32
C GLN A 267 2.74 18.01 8.66
N LYS A 268 4.01 17.64 8.94
CA LYS A 268 4.73 18.14 10.11
C LYS A 268 4.84 19.67 10.10
N VAL A 269 5.13 20.26 8.92
CA VAL A 269 5.18 21.72 8.74
C VAL A 269 3.81 22.34 8.98
N ALA A 270 2.74 21.78 8.40
CA ALA A 270 1.38 22.29 8.57
C ALA A 270 0.95 22.31 10.04
N THR A 271 1.27 21.26 10.78
CA THR A 271 0.96 21.14 12.21
C THR A 271 1.95 21.84 13.14
N GLY A 272 2.97 22.51 12.60
CA GLY A 272 3.98 23.24 13.39
C GLY A 272 4.96 22.34 14.16
N ARG A 273 5.04 21.06 13.83
CA ARG A 273 5.91 20.06 14.51
C ARG A 273 7.26 19.85 13.84
N ALA A 274 7.46 20.40 12.64
CA ALA A 274 8.69 20.20 11.90
C ALA A 274 9.87 20.89 12.57
N SER A 275 10.96 20.17 12.76
CA SER A 275 12.22 20.63 13.31
C SER A 275 13.07 21.34 12.24
N LEU A 276 14.20 21.95 12.64
CA LEU A 276 15.19 22.46 11.70
C LEU A 276 15.80 21.35 10.85
N GLU A 277 15.94 20.14 11.38
CA GLU A 277 16.36 18.95 10.64
C GLU A 277 15.36 18.60 9.53
N ASP A 278 14.05 18.57 9.85
CA ASP A 278 12.99 18.33 8.86
C ASP A 278 13.04 19.36 7.73
N LEU A 279 13.21 20.66 8.08
CA LEU A 279 13.33 21.74 7.10
C LEU A 279 14.59 21.62 6.23
N PHE A 280 15.71 21.18 6.81
CA PHE A 280 16.93 20.90 6.06
C PHE A 280 16.71 19.75 5.06
N LEU A 281 16.04 18.66 5.47
CA LEU A 281 15.74 17.52 4.61
C LEU A 281 14.80 17.92 3.46
N ILE A 282 13.81 18.79 3.72
CA ILE A 282 12.99 19.39 2.66
C ILE A 282 13.89 20.16 1.69
N GLY A 283 14.75 21.05 2.18
CA GLY A 283 15.67 21.85 1.35
C GLY A 283 16.60 20.98 0.49
N ASN A 284 17.12 19.88 1.05
CA ASN A 284 17.94 18.93 0.31
C ASN A 284 17.13 18.20 -0.76
N THR A 285 15.90 17.77 -0.44
CA THR A 285 14.99 17.15 -1.40
C THR A 285 14.69 18.07 -2.58
N LEU A 286 14.43 19.35 -2.32
CA LEU A 286 14.20 20.33 -3.38
C LEU A 286 15.43 20.59 -4.25
N SER A 287 16.64 20.54 -3.66
CA SER A 287 17.89 20.60 -4.44
C SER A 287 18.03 19.37 -5.35
N THR A 288 17.80 18.18 -4.83
CA THR A 288 17.83 16.96 -5.63
C THR A 288 16.75 16.96 -6.72
N THR A 289 15.56 17.48 -6.42
CA THR A 289 14.49 17.65 -7.41
C THR A 289 14.90 18.57 -8.56
N HIS A 290 15.58 19.68 -8.24
CA HIS A 290 16.16 20.55 -9.26
C HIS A 290 17.18 19.81 -10.14
N ASP A 291 18.08 19.04 -9.55
CA ASP A 291 19.07 18.25 -10.30
C ASP A 291 18.40 17.22 -11.23
N ILE A 292 17.36 16.54 -10.76
CA ILE A 292 16.53 15.60 -11.54
C ILE A 292 15.87 16.30 -12.72
N ILE A 293 15.24 17.46 -12.48
CA ILE A 293 14.58 18.25 -13.53
C ILE A 293 15.59 18.72 -14.58
N GLN A 294 16.74 19.25 -14.15
CA GLN A 294 17.79 19.66 -15.10
C GLN A 294 18.33 18.49 -15.91
N TYR A 295 18.46 17.32 -15.28
CA TYR A 295 18.89 16.10 -15.96
C TYR A 295 17.90 15.64 -17.04
N LEU A 296 16.60 15.68 -16.73
CA LEU A 296 15.52 15.26 -17.65
C LEU A 296 15.02 16.37 -18.58
N LYS A 297 15.57 17.58 -18.51
CA LYS A 297 15.02 18.79 -19.15
C LYS A 297 14.78 18.65 -20.66
N GLU A 298 15.73 18.08 -21.37
CA GLU A 298 15.62 17.90 -22.82
C GLU A 298 14.56 16.84 -23.16
N ASP A 299 14.51 15.76 -22.39
CA ASP A 299 13.58 14.65 -22.60
C ASP A 299 12.15 15.06 -22.25
N LEU A 300 11.95 15.79 -21.15
CA LEU A 300 10.65 16.36 -20.79
C LEU A 300 10.09 17.31 -21.85
N SER A 301 10.96 17.95 -22.66
CA SER A 301 10.52 18.82 -23.75
C SER A 301 10.17 18.06 -25.04
N LYS A 302 10.64 16.82 -25.20
CA LYS A 302 10.49 16.02 -26.43
C LYS A 302 9.45 14.92 -26.28
N GLU A 303 9.31 14.33 -25.10
CA GLU A 303 8.47 13.18 -24.81
C GLU A 303 7.21 13.61 -24.05
N SER A 304 6.08 13.73 -24.74
CA SER A 304 4.81 14.20 -24.14
C SER A 304 4.31 13.30 -23.00
N ASP A 305 4.46 11.98 -23.13
CA ASP A 305 4.03 11.02 -22.11
C ASP A 305 4.86 11.15 -20.83
N LEU A 306 6.18 11.40 -20.96
CA LEU A 306 7.06 11.65 -19.84
C LEU A 306 6.69 12.97 -19.13
N GLN A 307 6.42 14.02 -19.90
CA GLN A 307 6.01 15.32 -19.36
C GLN A 307 4.70 15.21 -18.59
N GLU A 308 3.70 14.53 -19.15
CA GLU A 308 2.39 14.36 -18.48
C GLU A 308 2.45 13.45 -17.27
N GLU A 309 3.19 12.35 -17.30
CA GLU A 309 3.34 11.44 -16.15
C GLU A 309 4.11 12.08 -14.99
N LEU A 310 5.05 12.97 -15.30
CA LEU A 310 5.88 13.69 -14.33
C LEU A 310 5.48 15.16 -14.15
N ARG A 311 4.27 15.56 -14.56
CA ARG A 311 3.79 16.95 -14.56
C ARG A 311 3.90 17.67 -13.22
N GLY A 312 3.88 16.93 -12.11
CA GLY A 312 4.05 17.49 -10.78
C GLY A 312 5.48 17.95 -10.47
N LEU A 313 6.49 17.51 -11.24
CA LEU A 313 7.88 17.92 -11.01
C LEU A 313 8.06 19.39 -11.37
N GLN A 314 8.39 20.20 -10.37
CA GLN A 314 8.65 21.62 -10.54
C GLN A 314 9.77 22.11 -9.61
N GLU A 315 10.37 23.25 -9.97
CA GLU A 315 11.49 23.82 -9.25
C GLU A 315 11.04 24.85 -8.23
N PHE A 316 11.74 24.89 -7.08
CA PHE A 316 11.50 25.84 -5.99
C PHE A 316 12.75 26.67 -5.65
N PRO A 317 13.35 27.42 -6.60
CA PRO A 317 14.68 28.01 -6.41
C PRO A 317 14.76 28.99 -5.22
N LYS A 318 13.71 29.77 -5.00
CA LYS A 318 13.66 30.73 -3.87
C LYS A 318 13.58 30.03 -2.52
N LEU A 319 12.72 29.00 -2.41
CA LEU A 319 12.53 28.23 -1.19
C LEU A 319 13.78 27.40 -0.87
N THR A 320 14.31 26.69 -1.85
CA THR A 320 15.55 25.88 -1.75
C THR A 320 16.72 26.74 -1.27
N LYS A 321 16.94 27.89 -1.90
CA LYS A 321 18.01 28.82 -1.50
C LYS A 321 17.83 29.29 -0.05
N LYS A 322 16.59 29.64 0.35
CA LYS A 322 16.28 30.10 1.70
C LYS A 322 16.57 29.03 2.75
N LEU A 323 16.07 27.80 2.56
CA LEU A 323 16.28 26.70 3.50
C LEU A 323 17.77 26.33 3.62
N ASN A 324 18.48 26.14 2.49
CA ASN A 324 19.88 25.76 2.47
C ASN A 324 20.85 26.86 2.98
N SER A 325 20.41 28.13 2.92
CA SER A 325 21.18 29.24 3.51
C SER A 325 20.96 29.39 5.00
N ALA A 326 19.80 28.96 5.52
CA ALA A 326 19.41 29.15 6.91
C ALA A 326 19.95 28.07 7.85
N ILE A 327 20.08 26.81 7.39
CA ILE A 327 20.32 25.66 8.26
C ILE A 327 21.69 25.02 7.97
N CYS A 328 22.43 24.70 9.02
CA CYS A 328 23.71 24.03 8.95
C CYS A 328 23.53 22.50 8.86
N LYS A 329 24.10 21.85 7.83
CA LYS A 329 24.03 20.40 7.61
C LYS A 329 24.59 19.56 8.78
N LYS A 330 25.60 20.10 9.50
CA LYS A 330 26.37 19.30 10.46
C LYS A 330 25.64 19.05 11.78
N ASN A 331 24.83 20.01 12.23
CA ASN A 331 24.22 20.00 13.55
C ASN A 331 22.77 20.52 13.56
N PHE A 332 22.19 20.79 12.40
CA PHE A 332 20.82 21.28 12.19
C PHE A 332 20.48 22.53 13.00
N THR A 333 21.46 23.42 13.22
CA THR A 333 21.27 24.73 13.84
C THR A 333 21.27 25.82 12.79
N ILE A 334 20.99 27.07 13.21
CA ILE A 334 21.05 28.21 12.32
C ILE A 334 22.49 28.36 11.78
N LYS A 335 22.60 28.46 10.47
CA LYS A 335 23.88 28.58 9.78
C LYS A 335 24.55 29.94 10.05
N LYS A 336 25.85 29.91 10.31
CA LYS A 336 26.63 31.13 10.50
C LYS A 336 26.50 32.05 9.28
N GLY A 337 26.24 33.32 9.52
CA GLY A 337 26.03 34.36 8.50
C GLY A 337 24.55 34.51 8.06
N TYR A 338 23.62 33.71 8.56
CA TYR A 338 22.20 33.86 8.26
C TYR A 338 21.53 34.94 9.12
N SER A 339 21.84 35.00 10.42
CA SER A 339 21.33 36.00 11.37
C SER A 339 22.46 36.60 12.22
N MET A 340 22.66 37.90 12.15
CA MET A 340 23.68 38.58 12.96
C MET A 340 23.42 38.41 14.47
N GLU A 341 22.16 38.36 14.91
CA GLU A 341 21.79 38.14 16.30
C GLU A 341 22.17 36.73 16.77
N ALA A 342 21.85 35.72 15.96
CA ALA A 342 22.20 34.32 16.26
C ALA A 342 23.74 34.15 16.31
N ASP A 343 24.46 34.70 15.35
CA ASP A 343 25.94 34.67 15.29
C ASP A 343 26.58 35.30 16.51
N ARG A 344 26.06 36.46 16.94
CA ARG A 344 26.52 37.17 18.15
C ARG A 344 26.36 36.28 19.39
N LEU A 345 25.16 35.70 19.59
CA LEU A 345 24.90 34.86 20.75
C LEU A 345 25.71 33.57 20.74
N GLN A 346 25.91 32.92 19.56
CA GLN A 346 26.77 31.77 19.44
C GLN A 346 28.22 32.08 19.78
N LYS A 347 28.72 33.29 19.41
CA LYS A 347 30.05 33.75 19.78
C LYS A 347 30.16 33.94 21.30
N GLN A 348 29.17 34.59 21.94
CA GLN A 348 29.13 34.78 23.39
C GLN A 348 29.04 33.46 24.14
N LEU A 349 28.26 32.49 23.68
CA LEU A 349 28.17 31.14 24.25
C LEU A 349 29.54 30.44 24.22
N LYS A 350 30.24 30.51 23.09
CA LYS A 350 31.57 29.93 22.95
C LYS A 350 32.61 30.63 23.82
N GLU A 351 32.53 31.98 23.95
CA GLU A 351 33.37 32.73 24.86
C GLU A 351 33.13 32.34 26.33
N ASN A 352 31.85 32.15 26.72
CA ASN A 352 31.50 31.68 28.05
C ASN A 352 32.04 30.25 28.33
N GLU A 353 31.96 29.31 27.36
CA GLU A 353 32.55 27.97 27.47
C GLU A 353 34.09 28.07 27.70
N THR A 354 34.75 28.89 26.89
CA THR A 354 36.19 29.11 27.03
C THR A 354 36.56 29.66 28.42
N GLN A 355 35.75 30.60 28.96
CA GLN A 355 35.94 31.12 30.30
C GLN A 355 35.78 30.08 31.40
N VAL A 356 34.83 29.13 31.24
CA VAL A 356 34.64 28.02 32.17
C VAL A 356 35.85 27.06 32.14
N ASP A 357 36.39 26.78 30.96
CA ASP A 357 37.58 25.94 30.79
C ASP A 357 38.82 26.62 31.41
N LEU A 358 39.00 27.93 31.18
CA LEU A 358 40.05 28.70 31.79
C LEU A 358 39.94 28.70 33.31
N LEU A 359 38.73 28.92 33.87
CA LEU A 359 38.48 28.86 35.29
C LEU A 359 38.85 27.46 35.88
N ALA A 360 38.44 26.41 35.20
CA ALA A 360 38.77 25.05 35.64
C ALA A 360 40.27 24.78 35.60
N ASN A 361 41.00 25.24 34.57
CA ASN A 361 42.44 25.09 34.44
C ASN A 361 43.14 25.91 35.53
N ASN A 362 42.78 27.18 35.75
CA ASN A 362 43.36 28.02 36.81
C ASN A 362 43.14 27.37 38.20
N MET A 363 41.96 26.81 38.47
CA MET A 363 41.71 26.11 39.72
C MET A 363 42.51 24.79 39.86
N LYS A 364 42.70 24.10 38.74
CA LYS A 364 43.56 22.91 38.68
C LYS A 364 45.01 23.19 39.05
N GLU A 365 45.55 24.27 38.47
CA GLU A 365 46.91 24.74 38.77
C GLU A 365 47.03 25.25 40.22
N ARG A 366 46.10 26.10 40.64
CA ARG A 366 46.10 26.72 41.97
C ARG A 366 46.10 25.70 43.12
N PHE A 367 45.35 24.60 42.94
CA PHE A 367 45.28 23.53 43.96
C PHE A 367 46.19 22.32 43.62
N ASN A 368 47.03 22.44 42.59
CA ASN A 368 47.94 21.40 42.17
C ASN A 368 47.25 20.03 41.99
N LEU A 369 46.09 20.03 41.28
CA LEU A 369 45.29 18.85 41.06
C LEU A 369 45.72 18.15 39.74
N SER A 370 45.88 16.82 39.76
CA SER A 370 46.19 16.08 38.55
C SER A 370 44.95 15.98 37.63
N LYS A 371 43.75 15.99 38.22
CA LYS A 371 42.47 15.89 37.47
C LYS A 371 41.43 16.83 38.07
N LEU A 372 40.92 17.75 37.25
CA LEU A 372 39.74 18.56 37.54
C LEU A 372 38.93 18.63 36.24
N LEU A 373 37.67 18.19 36.28
CA LEU A 373 36.78 18.13 35.09
C LEU A 373 35.59 19.04 35.32
N VAL A 374 35.11 19.66 34.26
CA VAL A 374 33.80 20.31 34.19
C VAL A 374 32.77 19.25 33.85
N VAL A 375 31.81 18.99 34.73
CA VAL A 375 30.73 17.99 34.54
C VAL A 375 29.37 18.64 34.60
N GLN A 376 28.39 18.09 33.90
CA GLN A 376 26.99 18.53 34.00
C GLN A 376 26.37 18.04 35.29
N HIS A 377 25.59 18.89 35.95
CA HIS A 377 24.86 18.60 37.18
C HIS A 377 23.40 19.08 37.06
N LYS A 378 22.45 18.24 37.53
CA LYS A 378 21.00 18.50 37.37
C LYS A 378 20.55 19.84 37.98
N GLN A 379 21.11 20.25 39.13
CA GLN A 379 20.70 21.43 39.87
C GLN A 379 21.57 22.69 39.57
N PHE A 380 22.90 22.48 39.35
CA PHE A 380 23.87 23.57 39.22
C PHE A 380 24.38 23.75 37.78
N TYR A 381 23.85 22.98 36.84
CA TYR A 381 24.19 22.97 35.42
C TYR A 381 25.63 22.46 35.14
N ARG A 382 26.68 23.24 35.39
CA ARG A 382 28.07 22.77 35.33
C ARG A 382 28.74 22.96 36.68
N ILE A 383 29.51 21.92 37.12
CA ILE A 383 30.27 21.92 38.35
C ILE A 383 31.67 21.31 38.08
N LEU A 384 32.59 21.57 38.99
CA LEU A 384 33.95 21.03 38.98
C LEU A 384 33.98 19.70 39.69
N GLU A 385 34.53 18.66 39.10
CA GLU A 385 34.64 17.31 39.66
C GLU A 385 36.09 16.89 39.76
N THR A 386 36.50 16.38 40.91
CA THR A 386 37.82 15.76 41.11
C THR A 386 37.70 14.48 41.97
N THR A 387 38.78 13.73 42.08
CA THR A 387 38.79 12.52 42.96
C THR A 387 38.72 12.90 44.41
N LYS A 388 38.14 12.05 45.26
CA LYS A 388 38.03 12.28 46.72
C LYS A 388 39.39 12.57 47.40
N THR A 389 40.44 11.89 46.96
CA THR A 389 41.78 12.10 47.45
C THR A 389 42.31 13.50 47.18
N GLN A 390 42.07 14.02 46.00
CA GLN A 390 42.47 15.36 45.61
C GLN A 390 41.52 16.42 46.18
N GLY A 391 40.23 16.15 46.34
CA GLY A 391 39.24 17.02 46.94
C GLY A 391 39.60 17.45 48.39
N LYS A 392 40.34 16.62 49.13
CA LYS A 392 40.81 16.95 50.48
C LYS A 392 41.85 18.07 50.51
N HIS A 393 42.52 18.37 49.40
CA HIS A 393 43.53 19.42 49.30
C HIS A 393 42.94 20.75 48.86
N ILE A 394 41.63 20.82 48.57
CA ILE A 394 40.96 22.00 48.12
C ILE A 394 40.53 22.85 49.32
N ASP A 395 40.89 24.15 49.30
CA ASP A 395 40.41 25.12 50.27
C ASP A 395 38.90 25.35 50.11
N ARG A 396 38.13 24.96 51.13
CA ARG A 396 36.66 25.07 51.16
C ARG A 396 36.13 26.51 51.13
N ARG A 397 37.00 27.53 51.33
CA ARG A 397 36.64 28.93 51.20
C ARG A 397 36.65 29.38 49.74
N SER A 398 37.45 28.73 48.93
CA SER A 398 37.57 29.04 47.48
C SER A 398 36.63 28.20 46.62
N LEU A 399 36.41 26.91 46.97
CA LEU A 399 35.51 25.99 46.27
C LEU A 399 34.55 25.36 47.26
N ARG A 400 33.27 25.60 47.07
CA ARG A 400 32.19 25.00 47.89
C ARG A 400 31.90 23.56 47.42
N SER A 401 31.97 22.58 48.33
CA SER A 401 31.51 21.23 48.03
C SER A 401 30.00 21.22 47.85
N VAL A 402 29.54 20.66 46.74
CA VAL A 402 28.13 20.57 46.33
C VAL A 402 27.63 19.17 46.54
N GLU A 403 28.40 18.18 46.12
CA GLU A 403 28.02 16.78 46.17
C GLU A 403 29.26 15.90 46.36
N GLU A 404 29.14 14.84 47.13
CA GLU A 404 30.18 13.82 47.33
C GLU A 404 29.62 12.47 46.88
N THR A 405 30.32 11.84 45.91
CA THR A 405 29.99 10.48 45.45
C THR A 405 30.98 9.46 46.02
N GLN A 406 30.84 8.19 45.71
CA GLN A 406 31.79 7.18 46.21
C GLN A 406 33.24 7.40 45.76
N SER A 407 33.48 7.93 44.57
CA SER A 407 34.80 8.06 43.93
C SER A 407 35.24 9.50 43.68
N ALA A 408 34.31 10.47 43.68
CA ALA A 408 34.59 11.84 43.31
C ALA A 408 33.92 12.83 44.27
N GLU A 409 34.45 14.03 44.31
CA GLU A 409 33.87 15.17 45.00
C GLU A 409 33.64 16.30 44.01
N ARG A 410 32.50 16.97 44.15
CA ARG A 410 31.98 17.99 43.22
C ARG A 410 31.91 19.35 43.87
N PHE A 411 32.37 20.35 43.17
CA PHE A 411 32.56 21.70 43.68
C PHE A 411 31.91 22.75 42.78
N SER A 412 31.48 23.85 43.41
CA SER A 412 31.12 25.10 42.73
C SER A 412 31.78 26.29 43.42
N ASN A 413 31.78 27.41 42.71
CA ASN A 413 32.18 28.71 43.32
C ASN A 413 31.33 29.84 42.69
N PRO A 414 31.30 31.05 43.27
CA PRO A 414 30.50 32.17 42.80
C PRO A 414 30.79 32.58 41.35
N GLU A 415 32.04 32.41 40.88
CA GLU A 415 32.47 32.75 39.52
C GLU A 415 31.90 31.75 38.50
N LEU A 416 31.97 30.45 38.80
CA LEU A 416 31.34 29.41 38.00
C LEU A 416 29.82 29.53 37.99
N GLU A 417 29.21 29.84 39.12
CA GLU A 417 27.76 30.09 39.22
C GLU A 417 27.33 31.26 38.33
N LYS A 418 28.09 32.35 38.32
CA LYS A 418 27.84 33.52 37.43
C LYS A 418 27.96 33.13 35.98
N LEU A 419 29.00 32.36 35.58
CA LEU A 419 29.16 31.87 34.22
C LEU A 419 28.03 30.92 33.80
N ASN A 420 27.53 30.09 34.72
CA ASN A 420 26.38 29.21 34.49
C ASN A 420 25.09 30.02 34.27
N LEU A 421 24.83 31.03 35.07
CA LEU A 421 23.67 31.93 34.90
C LEU A 421 23.71 32.66 33.56
N GLU A 422 24.88 33.18 33.19
CA GLU A 422 25.07 33.86 31.91
C GLU A 422 24.89 32.88 30.73
N HIS A 423 25.42 31.69 30.83
CA HIS A 423 25.21 30.62 29.82
C HIS A 423 23.73 30.32 29.66
N LEU A 424 22.99 30.13 30.75
CA LEU A 424 21.56 29.85 30.72
C LEU A 424 20.78 31.00 30.06
N ARG A 425 21.13 32.27 30.38
CA ARG A 425 20.54 33.45 29.73
C ARG A 425 20.77 33.46 28.23
N LEU A 426 22.04 33.31 27.81
CA LEU A 426 22.42 33.28 26.40
C LEU A 426 21.76 32.11 25.63
N THR A 427 21.67 30.95 26.25
CA THR A 427 21.00 29.79 25.64
C THR A 427 19.50 30.00 25.46
N THR A 428 18.87 30.66 26.45
CA THR A 428 17.44 31.00 26.36
C THR A 428 17.18 32.02 25.25
N GLU A 429 18.02 33.09 25.17
CA GLU A 429 17.92 34.10 24.13
C GLU A 429 18.16 33.52 22.74
N TYR A 430 19.17 32.64 22.59
CA TYR A 430 19.42 31.93 21.34
C TYR A 430 18.24 31.04 20.92
N GLY A 431 17.65 30.28 21.86
CA GLY A 431 16.47 29.46 21.61
C GLY A 431 15.25 30.26 21.13
N LEU A 432 15.05 31.48 21.65
CA LEU A 432 13.99 32.39 21.17
C LEU A 432 14.22 32.83 19.72
N ILE A 433 15.46 33.15 19.37
CA ILE A 433 15.82 33.54 17.99
C ILE A 433 15.68 32.32 17.05
N GLU A 434 16.15 31.18 17.47
CA GLU A 434 16.02 29.92 16.72
C GLU A 434 14.56 29.60 16.43
N THR A 435 13.69 29.68 17.44
CA THR A 435 12.24 29.45 17.29
C THR A 435 11.60 30.47 16.34
N ARG A 436 12.00 31.75 16.40
CA ARG A 436 11.50 32.77 15.47
C ARG A 436 11.89 32.46 14.02
N ILE A 437 13.17 32.17 13.79
CA ILE A 437 13.67 31.82 12.44
C ILE A 437 13.01 30.54 11.93
N GLN A 438 12.87 29.51 12.78
CA GLN A 438 12.16 28.29 12.43
C GLN A 438 10.72 28.60 12.01
N SER A 439 9.97 29.40 12.76
CA SER A 439 8.61 29.82 12.40
C SER A 439 8.57 30.53 11.04
N GLU A 440 9.48 31.46 10.77
CA GLU A 440 9.58 32.13 9.46
C GLU A 440 9.85 31.18 8.30
N LEU A 441 10.65 30.14 8.53
CA LEU A 441 10.94 29.10 7.53
C LEU A 441 9.73 28.18 7.31
N LEU A 442 9.05 27.78 8.39
CA LEU A 442 7.81 27.01 8.34
C LEU A 442 6.74 27.73 7.52
N ASP A 443 6.56 29.03 7.73
CA ASP A 443 5.57 29.82 6.98
C ASP A 443 5.91 29.85 5.49
N LYS A 444 7.20 29.92 5.12
CA LYS A 444 7.62 29.86 3.71
C LYS A 444 7.38 28.48 3.06
N VAL A 445 7.47 27.40 3.81
CA VAL A 445 7.09 26.07 3.32
C VAL A 445 5.57 25.98 3.19
N ARG A 446 4.81 26.49 4.17
CA ARG A 446 3.33 26.53 4.15
C ARG A 446 2.77 27.26 2.93
N GLU A 447 3.37 28.39 2.55
CA GLU A 447 2.98 29.16 1.36
C GLU A 447 3.06 28.33 0.05
N ASN A 448 3.88 27.26 0.00
CA ASN A 448 4.11 26.43 -1.17
C ASN A 448 3.55 24.99 -1.00
N THR A 449 2.72 24.73 0.00
CA THR A 449 2.28 23.37 0.38
C THR A 449 1.64 22.61 -0.78
N SER A 450 0.73 23.23 -1.55
CA SER A 450 0.06 22.57 -2.69
C SER A 450 1.05 22.12 -3.74
N ASP A 451 1.93 23.02 -4.16
CA ASP A 451 2.93 22.78 -5.21
C ASP A 451 3.97 21.75 -4.77
N LEU A 452 4.36 21.77 -3.49
CA LEU A 452 5.26 20.76 -2.92
C LEU A 452 4.64 19.36 -2.88
N LEU A 453 3.34 19.26 -2.63
CA LEU A 453 2.63 17.97 -2.68
C LEU A 453 2.48 17.46 -4.12
N GLU A 454 2.35 18.35 -5.11
CA GLU A 454 2.39 17.96 -6.52
C GLU A 454 3.78 17.46 -6.92
N ALA A 455 4.83 18.15 -6.47
CA ALA A 455 6.21 17.71 -6.69
C ALA A 455 6.48 16.33 -6.04
N ALA A 456 5.95 16.08 -4.84
CA ALA A 456 6.04 14.77 -4.20
C ALA A 456 5.36 13.66 -5.03
N GLN A 457 4.21 13.94 -5.65
CA GLN A 457 3.54 13.00 -6.57
C GLN A 457 4.35 12.75 -7.83
N GLY A 458 4.94 13.78 -8.43
CA GLY A 458 5.85 13.64 -9.58
C GLY A 458 7.07 12.78 -9.26
N LEU A 459 7.69 12.99 -8.10
CA LEU A 459 8.81 12.16 -7.61
C LEU A 459 8.38 10.71 -7.37
N ALA A 460 7.19 10.48 -6.82
CA ALA A 460 6.65 9.14 -6.62
C ALA A 460 6.36 8.44 -7.96
N SER A 461 5.81 9.16 -8.97
CA SER A 461 5.59 8.63 -10.31
C SER A 461 6.90 8.26 -11.01
N LEU A 462 7.92 9.07 -10.86
CA LEU A 462 9.28 8.78 -11.36
C LEU A 462 9.84 7.52 -10.72
N ASP A 463 9.78 7.39 -9.40
CA ASP A 463 10.29 6.22 -8.67
C ASP A 463 9.55 4.92 -9.08
N VAL A 464 8.22 4.96 -9.22
CA VAL A 464 7.43 3.81 -9.68
C VAL A 464 7.81 3.43 -11.11
N SER A 465 7.94 4.39 -12.01
CA SER A 465 8.31 4.15 -13.41
C SER A 465 9.71 3.51 -13.53
N LEU A 466 10.67 4.00 -12.75
CA LEU A 466 12.02 3.42 -12.65
C LEU A 466 12.01 2.02 -12.05
N SER A 467 11.19 1.78 -11.01
CA SER A 467 11.00 0.47 -10.38
C SER A 467 10.49 -0.55 -11.39
N LEU A 468 9.41 -0.22 -12.13
CA LEU A 468 8.83 -1.09 -13.15
C LEU A 468 9.78 -1.31 -14.33
N ALA A 469 10.51 -0.29 -14.76
CA ALA A 469 11.54 -0.41 -15.81
C ALA A 469 12.68 -1.35 -15.38
N ASN A 470 13.12 -1.26 -14.14
CA ASN A 470 14.15 -2.15 -13.58
C ASN A 470 13.67 -3.62 -13.55
N VAL A 471 12.44 -3.85 -13.09
CA VAL A 471 11.84 -5.21 -13.10
C VAL A 471 11.72 -5.73 -14.52
N ALA A 472 11.21 -4.91 -15.46
CA ALA A 472 11.05 -5.28 -16.87
C ALA A 472 12.38 -5.65 -17.53
N ARG A 473 13.44 -4.93 -17.22
CA ARG A 473 14.80 -5.21 -17.73
C ARG A 473 15.38 -6.50 -17.15
N ASN A 474 15.36 -6.64 -15.83
CA ASN A 474 16.01 -7.76 -15.15
C ASN A 474 15.31 -9.10 -15.37
N LYS A 475 14.00 -9.07 -15.63
CA LYS A 475 13.16 -10.26 -15.84
C LYS A 475 12.74 -10.48 -17.31
N ASN A 476 13.24 -9.64 -18.23
CA ASN A 476 12.89 -9.71 -19.65
C ASN A 476 11.38 -9.66 -19.91
N TYR A 477 10.65 -8.81 -19.17
CA TYR A 477 9.23 -8.59 -19.40
C TYR A 477 9.00 -7.85 -20.71
N CYS A 478 7.91 -8.18 -21.42
CA CYS A 478 7.51 -7.49 -22.65
C CYS A 478 6.52 -6.36 -22.36
N LYS A 479 6.49 -5.37 -23.27
CA LYS A 479 5.46 -4.33 -23.29
C LYS A 479 4.16 -4.92 -23.80
N PRO A 480 3.06 -4.90 -23.01
CA PRO A 480 1.76 -5.35 -23.51
C PRO A 480 1.17 -4.33 -24.48
N VAL A 481 0.42 -4.82 -25.45
CA VAL A 481 -0.44 -4.01 -26.34
C VAL A 481 -1.86 -4.09 -25.80
N LEU A 482 -2.45 -2.91 -25.50
CA LEU A 482 -3.80 -2.82 -24.97
C LEU A 482 -4.74 -2.19 -26.01
N THR A 483 -5.93 -2.78 -26.19
CA THR A 483 -6.94 -2.34 -27.13
C THR A 483 -8.29 -2.15 -26.42
N ASN A 484 -9.10 -1.19 -26.92
CA ASN A 484 -10.49 -1.02 -26.49
C ASN A 484 -11.45 -1.85 -27.35
N GLU A 485 -11.00 -2.32 -28.53
CA GLU A 485 -11.82 -2.99 -29.50
C GLU A 485 -11.68 -4.51 -29.41
N GLY A 486 -12.80 -5.20 -29.58
CA GLY A 486 -12.83 -6.66 -29.67
C GLY A 486 -12.64 -7.41 -28.36
N SER A 487 -12.41 -8.70 -28.47
CA SER A 487 -12.16 -9.63 -27.36
C SER A 487 -10.75 -10.25 -27.46
N VAL A 488 -9.76 -9.47 -27.91
CA VAL A 488 -8.39 -9.97 -28.07
C VAL A 488 -7.79 -10.35 -26.73
N PHE A 489 -7.25 -11.56 -26.65
CA PHE A 489 -6.48 -12.04 -25.52
C PHE A 489 -5.45 -13.03 -26.01
N ASN A 490 -4.27 -12.54 -26.30
CA ASN A 490 -3.20 -13.31 -26.91
C ASN A 490 -1.90 -13.12 -26.12
N ILE A 491 -1.56 -14.10 -25.29
CA ILE A 491 -0.35 -14.13 -24.46
C ILE A 491 0.54 -15.26 -24.96
N ILE A 492 1.75 -14.96 -25.37
CA ILE A 492 2.74 -15.92 -25.84
C ILE A 492 3.82 -16.12 -24.81
N ASN A 493 4.06 -17.37 -24.41
CA ASN A 493 5.04 -17.75 -23.41
C ASN A 493 4.87 -16.96 -22.09
N GLY A 494 3.63 -16.82 -21.62
CA GLY A 494 3.31 -16.22 -20.33
C GLY A 494 3.78 -17.11 -19.17
N TYR A 495 4.22 -16.51 -18.06
CA TYR A 495 4.61 -17.24 -16.87
C TYR A 495 4.25 -16.51 -15.58
N HIS A 496 4.17 -17.27 -14.48
CA HIS A 496 3.73 -16.70 -13.20
C HIS A 496 4.83 -15.84 -12.56
N PRO A 497 4.60 -14.49 -12.35
CA PRO A 497 5.61 -13.55 -11.91
C PRO A 497 6.19 -13.86 -10.53
N VAL A 498 5.36 -14.33 -9.59
CA VAL A 498 5.76 -14.63 -8.22
C VAL A 498 6.58 -15.91 -8.17
N LEU A 499 6.13 -16.97 -8.85
CA LEU A 499 6.85 -18.24 -8.89
C LEU A 499 8.23 -18.09 -9.53
N SER A 500 8.34 -17.34 -10.62
CA SER A 500 9.63 -17.06 -11.27
C SER A 500 10.63 -16.33 -10.36
N SER A 501 10.14 -15.70 -9.31
CA SER A 501 10.97 -15.00 -8.30
C SER A 501 11.32 -15.86 -7.10
N ALA A 502 10.43 -16.79 -6.73
CA ALA A 502 10.54 -17.61 -5.51
C ALA A 502 11.28 -18.94 -5.76
N VAL A 503 11.13 -19.53 -6.93
CA VAL A 503 11.69 -20.85 -7.25
C VAL A 503 12.98 -20.70 -8.06
N LYS A 504 14.04 -21.39 -7.62
CA LYS A 504 15.32 -21.43 -8.37
C LYS A 504 15.23 -22.25 -9.66
N ALA A 505 14.19 -23.07 -9.80
CA ALA A 505 13.91 -23.85 -10.99
C ALA A 505 13.25 -22.98 -12.07
N GLN A 506 13.50 -23.31 -13.34
CA GLN A 506 12.91 -22.61 -14.47
C GLN A 506 11.38 -22.83 -14.49
N VAL A 507 10.61 -21.75 -14.44
CA VAL A 507 9.15 -21.79 -14.62
C VAL A 507 8.86 -22.06 -16.09
N ILE A 508 7.96 -23.01 -16.36
CA ILE A 508 7.58 -23.37 -17.73
C ILE A 508 6.55 -22.36 -18.26
N PRO A 509 6.87 -21.62 -19.33
CA PRO A 509 5.93 -20.67 -19.90
C PRO A 509 4.85 -21.35 -20.73
N ASN A 510 3.66 -20.74 -20.80
CA ASN A 510 2.51 -21.22 -21.54
C ASN A 510 1.87 -20.11 -22.37
N ASP A 511 1.30 -20.49 -23.52
CA ASP A 511 0.48 -19.60 -24.32
C ASP A 511 -0.95 -19.57 -23.81
N CYS A 512 -1.62 -18.42 -23.98
CA CYS A 512 -3.06 -18.28 -23.75
C CYS A 512 -3.65 -17.40 -24.85
N LYS A 513 -4.29 -18.05 -25.85
CA LYS A 513 -4.90 -17.41 -27.03
C LYS A 513 -6.41 -17.66 -27.00
N MET A 514 -7.17 -16.62 -26.63
CA MET A 514 -8.63 -16.72 -26.47
C MET A 514 -9.40 -16.07 -27.64
N GLU A 515 -8.83 -16.09 -28.84
CA GLU A 515 -9.48 -15.55 -30.02
C GLU A 515 -10.58 -16.48 -30.55
N GLU A 516 -10.28 -17.79 -30.66
CA GLU A 516 -11.22 -18.81 -31.12
C GLU A 516 -12.13 -19.28 -29.97
N HIS A 517 -11.57 -19.45 -28.80
CA HIS A 517 -12.27 -19.96 -27.62
C HIS A 517 -12.24 -18.91 -26.48
N LYS A 518 -13.38 -18.26 -26.24
CA LYS A 518 -13.51 -17.33 -25.11
C LYS A 518 -13.55 -18.00 -23.75
N THR A 519 -13.94 -19.28 -23.73
CA THR A 519 -13.96 -20.11 -22.51
C THR A 519 -13.06 -21.31 -22.68
N TRP A 520 -12.09 -21.48 -21.78
CA TRP A 520 -11.21 -22.65 -21.73
C TRP A 520 -11.57 -23.54 -20.56
N ILE A 521 -11.79 -24.83 -20.82
CA ILE A 521 -11.94 -25.86 -19.81
C ILE A 521 -10.64 -26.63 -19.73
N ILE A 522 -9.95 -26.55 -18.59
CA ILE A 522 -8.61 -27.10 -18.41
C ILE A 522 -8.68 -28.30 -17.46
N THR A 523 -8.32 -29.48 -17.98
CA THR A 523 -8.27 -30.72 -17.21
C THR A 523 -6.83 -31.17 -16.95
N GLY A 524 -6.66 -32.24 -16.17
CA GLY A 524 -5.37 -32.85 -15.91
C GLY A 524 -5.09 -33.13 -14.44
N PRO A 525 -3.91 -33.71 -14.10
CA PRO A 525 -3.59 -34.13 -12.76
C PRO A 525 -3.51 -32.98 -11.75
N ASN A 526 -3.74 -33.35 -10.48
CA ASN A 526 -3.38 -32.44 -9.37
C ASN A 526 -1.87 -32.19 -9.43
N MET A 527 -1.41 -30.98 -9.09
CA MET A 527 -0.04 -30.54 -9.24
C MET A 527 0.44 -30.30 -10.68
N GLY A 528 -0.41 -30.53 -11.71
CA GLY A 528 -0.07 -30.28 -13.12
C GLY A 528 0.05 -28.79 -13.51
N GLY A 529 -0.18 -27.87 -12.58
CA GLY A 529 -0.02 -26.42 -12.82
C GLY A 529 -1.28 -25.69 -13.29
N LYS A 530 -2.47 -26.34 -13.29
CA LYS A 530 -3.75 -25.72 -13.70
C LYS A 530 -4.02 -24.38 -12.99
N SER A 531 -4.13 -24.39 -11.66
CA SER A 531 -4.40 -23.19 -10.85
C SER A 531 -3.33 -22.11 -11.02
N THR A 532 -2.07 -22.52 -11.22
CA THR A 532 -0.95 -21.60 -11.50
C THR A 532 -1.15 -20.90 -12.84
N PHE A 533 -1.57 -21.63 -13.88
CA PHE A 533 -1.86 -21.08 -15.20
C PHE A 533 -3.05 -20.09 -15.17
N LEU A 534 -4.10 -20.42 -14.42
CA LEU A 534 -5.23 -19.51 -14.24
C LEU A 534 -4.77 -18.19 -13.60
N ARG A 535 -4.06 -18.29 -12.47
CA ARG A 535 -3.55 -17.12 -11.72
C ARG A 535 -2.59 -16.28 -12.55
N GLN A 536 -1.65 -16.90 -13.28
CA GLN A 536 -0.68 -16.16 -14.09
C GLN A 536 -1.37 -15.24 -15.11
N ASN A 537 -2.42 -15.68 -15.79
CA ASN A 537 -3.13 -14.89 -16.79
C ASN A 537 -3.86 -13.70 -16.14
N ALA A 538 -4.51 -13.89 -14.99
CA ALA A 538 -5.12 -12.80 -14.23
C ALA A 538 -4.06 -11.77 -13.74
N LEU A 539 -2.90 -12.23 -13.26
CA LEU A 539 -1.81 -11.35 -12.84
C LEU A 539 -1.21 -10.57 -14.02
N ILE A 540 -1.14 -11.17 -15.22
CA ILE A 540 -0.68 -10.49 -16.44
C ILE A 540 -1.65 -9.37 -16.82
N VAL A 541 -2.97 -9.60 -16.76
CA VAL A 541 -4.00 -8.57 -17.00
C VAL A 541 -3.84 -7.40 -16.03
N ILE A 542 -3.71 -7.69 -14.74
CA ILE A 542 -3.56 -6.67 -13.69
C ILE A 542 -2.27 -5.86 -13.89
N LEU A 543 -1.14 -6.53 -14.19
CA LEU A 543 0.13 -5.85 -14.49
C LEU A 543 0.03 -4.95 -15.72
N ALA A 544 -0.57 -5.45 -16.81
CA ALA A 544 -0.76 -4.68 -18.03
C ALA A 544 -1.56 -3.39 -17.77
N GLN A 545 -2.69 -3.51 -17.07
CA GLN A 545 -3.59 -2.38 -16.82
C GLN A 545 -3.13 -1.43 -15.71
N MET A 546 -2.19 -1.83 -14.84
CA MET A 546 -1.54 -0.85 -13.96
C MET A 546 -0.47 0.00 -14.66
N GLY A 547 -0.11 -0.33 -15.91
CA GLY A 547 0.93 0.33 -16.68
C GLY A 547 2.31 -0.31 -16.50
N SER A 548 2.39 -1.61 -16.25
CA SER A 548 3.62 -2.40 -16.14
C SER A 548 3.84 -3.28 -17.37
N PHE A 549 5.10 -3.56 -17.67
CA PHE A 549 5.46 -4.66 -18.55
C PHE A 549 5.09 -5.98 -17.89
N VAL A 550 4.88 -7.04 -18.70
CA VAL A 550 4.31 -8.31 -18.28
C VAL A 550 5.26 -9.49 -18.51
N PRO A 551 5.18 -10.55 -17.69
CA PRO A 551 5.98 -11.76 -17.81
C PRO A 551 5.55 -12.65 -18.98
N ALA A 552 5.85 -12.24 -20.19
CA ALA A 552 5.55 -12.94 -21.44
C ALA A 552 6.57 -12.54 -22.53
N ASN A 553 6.58 -13.28 -23.66
CA ASN A 553 7.32 -12.86 -24.85
C ASN A 553 6.55 -11.80 -25.64
N SER A 554 5.23 -11.94 -25.71
CA SER A 554 4.31 -10.91 -26.21
C SER A 554 2.96 -11.06 -25.54
N ALA A 555 2.24 -9.94 -25.41
CA ALA A 555 0.89 -9.90 -24.86
C ALA A 555 0.07 -8.82 -25.58
N GLU A 556 -1.07 -9.23 -26.14
CA GLU A 556 -2.07 -8.34 -26.71
C GLU A 556 -3.40 -8.62 -26.03
N ILE A 557 -3.96 -7.61 -25.36
CA ILE A 557 -5.05 -7.80 -24.41
C ILE A 557 -6.06 -6.67 -24.59
N SER A 558 -7.35 -7.02 -24.81
CA SER A 558 -8.43 -6.03 -24.70
C SER A 558 -8.64 -5.67 -23.23
N VAL A 559 -8.87 -4.38 -22.99
CA VAL A 559 -9.10 -3.87 -21.62
C VAL A 559 -10.19 -4.64 -20.91
N THR A 560 -9.91 -4.98 -19.67
CA THR A 560 -10.78 -5.70 -18.78
C THR A 560 -11.35 -4.73 -17.74
N ASP A 561 -12.67 -4.73 -17.55
CA ASP A 561 -13.33 -3.89 -16.56
C ASP A 561 -13.35 -4.51 -15.16
N LYS A 562 -13.45 -5.85 -15.09
CA LYS A 562 -13.48 -6.60 -13.82
C LYS A 562 -12.68 -7.89 -13.93
N VAL A 563 -11.96 -8.21 -12.87
CA VAL A 563 -11.23 -9.48 -12.73
C VAL A 563 -11.83 -10.26 -11.55
N PHE A 564 -12.25 -11.47 -11.81
CA PHE A 564 -12.76 -12.39 -10.80
C PHE A 564 -11.92 -13.65 -10.75
N ALA A 565 -11.54 -14.03 -9.54
CA ALA A 565 -10.77 -15.25 -9.30
C ALA A 565 -11.37 -16.05 -8.14
N ARG A 566 -11.95 -17.17 -8.47
CA ARG A 566 -12.34 -18.19 -7.50
C ARG A 566 -11.32 -19.32 -7.58
N VAL A 567 -10.30 -19.27 -6.70
CA VAL A 567 -9.18 -20.23 -6.68
C VAL A 567 -8.94 -20.67 -5.25
N GLY A 568 -9.07 -21.98 -5.02
CA GLY A 568 -8.85 -22.63 -3.73
C GLY A 568 -10.04 -22.50 -2.76
N ALA A 569 -10.30 -23.57 -1.99
CA ALA A 569 -11.25 -23.53 -0.88
C ALA A 569 -10.55 -23.00 0.37
N SER A 570 -10.88 -21.81 0.84
CA SER A 570 -10.54 -21.38 2.19
C SER A 570 -11.64 -21.86 3.13
N ASP A 571 -11.34 -22.84 3.97
CA ASP A 571 -12.20 -23.23 5.08
C ASP A 571 -12.34 -22.06 6.05
N ASN A 572 -13.48 -21.40 6.01
CA ASN A 572 -13.80 -20.35 6.98
C ASN A 572 -14.52 -20.96 8.19
N LEU A 573 -13.75 -21.71 9.00
CA LEU A 573 -14.23 -22.38 10.21
C LEU A 573 -14.89 -21.42 11.21
N THR A 574 -14.52 -20.14 11.18
CA THR A 574 -15.05 -19.13 12.10
C THR A 574 -16.51 -18.74 11.83
N LYS A 575 -17.02 -18.95 10.61
CA LYS A 575 -18.43 -18.65 10.26
C LYS A 575 -19.37 -19.85 10.31
N GLY A 576 -18.87 -21.06 10.55
CA GLY A 576 -19.69 -22.28 10.57
C GLY A 576 -20.41 -22.57 9.23
N GLN A 577 -19.96 -21.96 8.13
CA GLN A 577 -20.53 -22.16 6.79
C GLN A 577 -19.84 -23.31 6.07
N SER A 578 -20.64 -24.12 5.38
CA SER A 578 -20.10 -25.16 4.51
C SER A 578 -19.25 -24.55 3.40
N THR A 579 -18.11 -25.19 3.07
CA THR A 579 -17.24 -24.80 1.94
C THR A 579 -18.01 -24.67 0.63
N PHE A 580 -18.96 -25.58 0.40
CA PHE A 580 -19.84 -25.55 -0.77
C PHE A 580 -20.76 -24.33 -0.79
N TYR A 581 -21.36 -23.96 0.35
CA TYR A 581 -22.22 -22.78 0.44
C TYR A 581 -21.43 -21.50 0.14
N THR A 582 -20.22 -21.37 0.70
CA THR A 582 -19.33 -20.24 0.42
C THR A 582 -18.96 -20.17 -1.07
N GLU A 583 -18.66 -21.31 -1.68
CA GLU A 583 -18.38 -21.43 -3.10
C GLU A 583 -19.56 -20.94 -3.96
N MET A 584 -20.78 -21.32 -3.61
CA MET A 584 -21.98 -20.91 -4.34
C MET A 584 -22.27 -19.43 -4.22
N ILE A 585 -22.06 -18.81 -3.06
CA ILE A 585 -22.16 -17.35 -2.88
C ILE A 585 -21.15 -16.62 -3.78
N GLU A 586 -19.90 -17.08 -3.81
CA GLU A 586 -18.85 -16.49 -4.67
C GLU A 586 -19.20 -16.61 -6.15
N THR A 587 -19.65 -17.78 -6.56
CA THR A 587 -20.08 -18.02 -7.93
C THR A 587 -21.29 -17.16 -8.31
N ALA A 588 -22.30 -17.06 -7.43
CA ALA A 588 -23.47 -16.22 -7.65
C ALA A 588 -23.10 -14.74 -7.79
N HIS A 589 -22.16 -14.25 -6.98
CA HIS A 589 -21.64 -12.88 -7.09
C HIS A 589 -20.98 -12.65 -8.46
N ILE A 590 -20.13 -13.56 -8.92
CA ILE A 590 -19.51 -13.49 -10.26
C ILE A 590 -20.58 -13.43 -11.35
N LEU A 591 -21.56 -14.36 -11.31
CA LEU A 591 -22.62 -14.45 -12.32
C LEU A 591 -23.51 -13.22 -12.38
N SER A 592 -23.74 -12.54 -11.25
CA SER A 592 -24.57 -11.34 -11.18
C SER A 592 -23.86 -10.05 -11.57
N THR A 593 -22.50 -10.02 -11.46
CA THR A 593 -21.74 -8.77 -11.60
C THR A 593 -20.80 -8.74 -12.79
N ALA A 594 -20.40 -9.90 -13.35
CA ALA A 594 -19.53 -9.97 -14.52
C ALA A 594 -20.18 -9.36 -15.78
N THR A 595 -19.36 -8.76 -16.63
CA THR A 595 -19.74 -8.14 -17.90
C THR A 595 -19.03 -8.85 -19.08
N PRO A 596 -19.38 -8.59 -20.32
CA PRO A 596 -18.65 -9.14 -21.47
C PRO A 596 -17.17 -8.77 -21.52
N ALA A 597 -16.77 -7.66 -20.90
CA ALA A 597 -15.38 -7.21 -20.82
C ALA A 597 -14.62 -7.80 -19.61
N SER A 598 -15.27 -8.57 -18.76
CA SER A 598 -14.67 -9.15 -17.56
C SER A 598 -13.72 -10.31 -17.91
N PHE A 599 -12.77 -10.58 -16.99
CA PHE A 599 -11.91 -11.78 -17.02
C PHE A 599 -12.18 -12.63 -15.79
N VAL A 600 -12.62 -13.88 -16.01
CA VAL A 600 -13.06 -14.78 -14.95
C VAL A 600 -12.14 -15.99 -14.89
N ILE A 601 -11.64 -16.33 -13.71
CA ILE A 601 -10.93 -17.59 -13.46
C ILE A 601 -11.65 -18.40 -12.38
N LEU A 602 -11.92 -19.67 -12.68
CA LEU A 602 -12.67 -20.57 -11.84
C LEU A 602 -11.87 -21.86 -11.62
N ASP A 603 -11.62 -22.21 -10.38
CA ASP A 603 -10.84 -23.42 -10.05
C ASP A 603 -11.70 -24.38 -9.25
N GLU A 604 -11.95 -25.56 -9.85
CA GLU A 604 -12.63 -26.71 -9.26
C GLU A 604 -14.05 -26.42 -8.72
N ILE A 605 -14.93 -25.83 -9.53
CA ILE A 605 -16.34 -25.60 -9.16
C ILE A 605 -17.11 -26.90 -9.02
N GLY A 606 -17.98 -26.99 -7.99
CA GLY A 606 -18.85 -28.13 -7.73
C GLY A 606 -18.20 -29.25 -6.94
N ARG A 607 -17.02 -29.06 -6.37
CA ARG A 607 -16.28 -30.09 -5.63
C ARG A 607 -16.85 -30.44 -4.26
N GLY A 608 -17.58 -29.50 -3.65
CA GLY A 608 -18.08 -29.64 -2.27
C GLY A 608 -19.39 -30.43 -2.10
N THR A 609 -19.92 -31.09 -3.17
CA THR A 609 -21.16 -31.86 -3.17
C THR A 609 -21.02 -33.22 -3.85
N ALA A 610 -22.12 -33.98 -4.05
CA ALA A 610 -22.09 -35.19 -4.80
C ALA A 610 -21.65 -34.97 -6.25
N THR A 611 -20.88 -35.89 -6.83
CA THR A 611 -20.22 -35.72 -8.14
C THR A 611 -21.23 -35.36 -9.25
N SER A 612 -22.38 -36.02 -9.31
CA SER A 612 -23.41 -35.73 -10.32
C SER A 612 -24.04 -34.37 -10.20
N GLU A 613 -24.28 -33.92 -8.98
CA GLU A 613 -24.78 -32.53 -8.70
C GLU A 613 -23.71 -31.49 -9.01
N GLY A 614 -22.47 -31.76 -8.62
CA GLY A 614 -21.33 -30.90 -8.88
C GLY A 614 -21.10 -30.66 -10.37
N VAL A 615 -21.13 -31.73 -11.19
CA VAL A 615 -21.03 -31.67 -12.66
C VAL A 615 -22.18 -30.82 -13.25
N ALA A 616 -23.42 -31.09 -12.82
CA ALA A 616 -24.61 -30.35 -13.32
C ALA A 616 -24.54 -28.85 -13.00
N ILE A 617 -24.10 -28.50 -11.79
CA ILE A 617 -23.92 -27.10 -11.39
C ILE A 617 -22.78 -26.45 -12.21
N ALA A 618 -21.62 -27.10 -12.30
CA ALA A 618 -20.48 -26.58 -13.05
C ALA A 618 -20.84 -26.36 -14.52
N GLN A 619 -21.53 -27.33 -15.16
CA GLN A 619 -22.02 -27.20 -16.53
C GLN A 619 -22.96 -25.99 -16.67
N SER A 620 -23.94 -25.84 -15.77
CA SER A 620 -24.90 -24.75 -15.83
C SER A 620 -24.24 -23.37 -15.66
N VAL A 621 -23.24 -23.28 -14.77
CA VAL A 621 -22.44 -22.04 -14.56
C VAL A 621 -21.67 -21.67 -15.84
N ILE A 622 -20.99 -22.64 -16.47
CA ILE A 622 -20.23 -22.41 -17.69
C ILE A 622 -21.16 -21.97 -18.85
N GLU A 623 -22.29 -22.68 -19.02
CA GLU A 623 -23.29 -22.33 -20.04
C GLU A 623 -23.88 -20.95 -19.81
N TYR A 624 -24.12 -20.54 -18.58
CA TYR A 624 -24.61 -19.20 -18.25
C TYR A 624 -23.55 -18.12 -18.54
N ILE A 625 -22.31 -18.34 -18.15
CA ILE A 625 -21.19 -17.41 -18.44
C ILE A 625 -21.05 -17.26 -19.95
N HIS A 626 -21.04 -18.36 -20.69
CA HIS A 626 -20.87 -18.36 -22.14
C HIS A 626 -22.02 -17.68 -22.87
N LYS A 627 -23.28 -18.00 -22.54
CA LYS A 627 -24.47 -17.51 -23.26
C LYS A 627 -24.97 -16.14 -22.81
N ALA A 628 -25.01 -15.93 -21.50
CA ALA A 628 -25.65 -14.74 -20.93
C ALA A 628 -24.65 -13.61 -20.69
N ILE A 629 -23.40 -13.93 -20.30
CA ILE A 629 -22.38 -12.93 -19.99
C ILE A 629 -21.43 -12.74 -21.18
N GLY A 630 -20.90 -13.83 -21.78
CA GLY A 630 -20.00 -13.77 -22.93
C GLY A 630 -18.59 -13.27 -22.62
N CYS A 631 -18.14 -13.36 -21.36
CA CYS A 631 -16.82 -12.91 -20.93
C CYS A 631 -15.73 -13.98 -21.16
N ARG A 632 -14.47 -13.55 -21.11
CA ARG A 632 -13.30 -14.43 -21.17
C ARG A 632 -13.16 -15.21 -19.88
N THR A 633 -13.14 -16.55 -20.00
CA THR A 633 -13.16 -17.43 -18.83
C THR A 633 -12.15 -18.56 -18.92
N LEU A 634 -11.36 -18.77 -17.88
CA LEU A 634 -10.50 -19.92 -17.69
C LEU A 634 -11.04 -20.76 -16.52
N LEU A 635 -11.39 -22.00 -16.80
CA LEU A 635 -11.89 -22.96 -15.81
C LEU A 635 -10.93 -24.14 -15.67
N ALA A 636 -10.47 -24.43 -14.47
CA ALA A 636 -9.83 -25.71 -14.17
C ALA A 636 -10.83 -26.65 -13.48
N THR A 637 -10.87 -27.89 -13.90
CA THR A 637 -11.81 -28.91 -13.37
C THR A 637 -11.22 -30.31 -13.40
N HIS A 638 -11.76 -31.19 -12.56
CA HIS A 638 -11.55 -32.62 -12.59
C HIS A 638 -12.68 -33.37 -13.29
N PHE A 639 -13.73 -32.68 -13.71
CA PHE A 639 -14.87 -33.27 -14.38
C PHE A 639 -14.57 -33.39 -15.89
N HIS A 640 -14.01 -34.54 -16.30
CA HIS A 640 -13.66 -34.79 -17.71
C HIS A 640 -14.89 -34.77 -18.63
N GLU A 641 -16.05 -35.16 -18.12
CA GLU A 641 -17.34 -35.18 -18.82
C GLU A 641 -17.73 -33.79 -19.36
N LEU A 642 -17.31 -32.71 -18.67
CA LEU A 642 -17.61 -31.35 -19.11
C LEU A 642 -16.88 -30.98 -20.39
N THR A 643 -15.66 -31.48 -20.60
CA THR A 643 -14.87 -31.16 -21.79
C THR A 643 -15.56 -31.70 -23.06
N GLU A 644 -15.99 -32.95 -23.04
CA GLU A 644 -16.68 -33.55 -24.20
C GLU A 644 -18.05 -32.94 -24.43
N THR A 645 -18.83 -32.78 -23.36
CA THR A 645 -20.21 -32.28 -23.46
C THR A 645 -20.28 -30.83 -23.97
N LEU A 646 -19.42 -29.97 -23.48
CA LEU A 646 -19.50 -28.51 -23.78
C LEU A 646 -18.75 -28.13 -25.06
N SER A 647 -17.58 -28.73 -25.33
CA SER A 647 -16.82 -28.40 -26.55
C SER A 647 -17.50 -28.93 -27.82
N ASN A 648 -18.23 -30.08 -27.72
CA ASN A 648 -19.02 -30.59 -28.84
C ASN A 648 -20.30 -29.79 -29.09
N ARG A 649 -20.74 -28.96 -28.10
CA ARG A 649 -21.99 -28.23 -28.20
C ARG A 649 -21.78 -26.75 -28.53
N TYR A 650 -20.62 -26.17 -28.19
CA TYR A 650 -20.31 -24.74 -28.34
C TYR A 650 -18.92 -24.57 -28.92
N ASP A 651 -18.82 -24.02 -30.13
CA ASP A 651 -17.54 -23.81 -30.84
C ASP A 651 -16.60 -22.82 -30.12
N GLU A 652 -17.12 -21.89 -29.32
CA GLU A 652 -16.29 -20.93 -28.55
C GLU A 652 -15.82 -21.46 -27.19
N ILE A 653 -16.11 -22.74 -26.86
CA ILE A 653 -15.62 -23.41 -25.65
C ILE A 653 -14.53 -24.40 -26.03
N GLY A 654 -13.29 -24.12 -25.66
CA GLY A 654 -12.13 -24.97 -25.95
C GLY A 654 -11.80 -25.90 -24.78
N SER A 655 -11.50 -27.15 -25.10
CA SER A 655 -10.94 -28.12 -24.16
C SER A 655 -9.43 -28.10 -24.20
N TYR A 656 -8.81 -28.02 -23.02
CA TYR A 656 -7.37 -28.00 -22.84
C TYR A 656 -6.98 -28.95 -21.72
N TYR A 657 -5.72 -29.38 -21.71
CA TYR A 657 -5.22 -30.26 -20.66
C TYR A 657 -3.77 -29.96 -20.28
N THR A 658 -3.39 -30.31 -19.06
CA THR A 658 -1.99 -30.25 -18.63
C THR A 658 -1.28 -31.51 -19.06
N VAL A 659 -0.18 -31.35 -19.82
CA VAL A 659 0.57 -32.50 -20.39
C VAL A 659 1.36 -33.21 -19.29
N ALA A 660 1.12 -34.51 -19.16
CA ALA A 660 1.88 -35.41 -18.32
C ALA A 660 2.47 -36.53 -19.20
N GLN A 661 3.77 -36.76 -19.09
CA GLN A 661 4.48 -37.79 -19.87
C GLN A 661 4.79 -39.00 -18.97
N PRO A 662 4.48 -40.26 -19.43
CA PRO A 662 4.88 -41.45 -18.71
C PRO A 662 6.41 -41.56 -18.72
N TRP A 663 6.99 -41.90 -17.58
CA TRP A 663 8.42 -42.16 -17.40
C TRP A 663 8.68 -43.64 -17.14
N SER A 664 9.95 -44.05 -17.24
CA SER A 664 10.38 -45.43 -16.91
C SER A 664 9.95 -45.76 -15.47
N ASN A 665 9.39 -46.97 -15.25
CA ASN A 665 8.86 -47.47 -13.95
C ASN A 665 7.46 -47.03 -13.54
N GLY A 666 6.62 -46.50 -14.46
CA GLY A 666 5.25 -46.09 -14.12
C GLY A 666 5.14 -44.75 -13.39
N GLU A 667 6.22 -44.01 -13.32
CA GLU A 667 6.25 -42.62 -12.86
C GLU A 667 5.73 -41.69 -13.97
N ILE A 668 5.31 -40.47 -13.58
CA ILE A 668 4.90 -39.43 -14.52
C ILE A 668 5.79 -38.21 -14.36
N ILE A 669 6.21 -37.63 -15.48
CA ILE A 669 6.80 -36.30 -15.51
C ILE A 669 5.70 -35.29 -15.82
N LEU A 670 5.46 -34.37 -14.88
CA LEU A 670 4.60 -33.22 -15.10
C LEU A 670 5.37 -32.17 -15.90
N THR A 671 4.93 -31.94 -17.13
CA THR A 671 5.62 -30.95 -18.00
C THR A 671 5.20 -29.54 -17.73
N TYR A 672 4.11 -29.33 -17.00
CA TYR A 672 3.47 -28.02 -16.74
C TYR A 672 3.07 -27.28 -18.02
N LYS A 673 2.98 -27.97 -19.17
CA LYS A 673 2.48 -27.41 -20.43
C LYS A 673 0.97 -27.59 -20.54
N ILE A 674 0.31 -26.59 -21.09
CA ILE A 674 -1.11 -26.60 -21.43
C ILE A 674 -1.22 -26.77 -22.94
N GLU A 675 -1.97 -27.79 -23.40
CA GLU A 675 -2.21 -28.05 -24.81
C GLU A 675 -3.71 -28.21 -25.09
N MET A 676 -4.12 -27.95 -26.30
CA MET A 676 -5.50 -28.16 -26.75
C MET A 676 -5.83 -29.63 -26.85
N GLY A 677 -7.00 -30.04 -26.39
CA GLY A 677 -7.47 -31.42 -26.39
C GLY A 677 -8.03 -31.83 -25.04
N SER A 678 -8.31 -33.13 -24.90
CA SER A 678 -8.75 -33.77 -23.67
C SER A 678 -7.81 -34.93 -23.29
N THR A 679 -7.75 -35.27 -22.02
CA THR A 679 -7.03 -36.47 -21.55
C THR A 679 -7.98 -37.32 -20.76
N ASP A 680 -8.08 -38.59 -21.14
CA ASP A 680 -8.89 -39.62 -20.43
C ASP A 680 -8.15 -40.21 -19.23
N SER A 681 -6.87 -39.88 -19.05
CA SER A 681 -6.03 -40.46 -18.02
C SER A 681 -6.21 -39.74 -16.70
N SER A 682 -6.85 -40.39 -15.76
CA SER A 682 -6.82 -40.01 -14.35
C SER A 682 -5.47 -40.44 -13.76
N TYR A 683 -4.57 -39.46 -13.53
CA TYR A 683 -3.26 -39.72 -12.93
C TYR A 683 -3.28 -39.81 -11.39
N ALA A 684 -4.47 -40.07 -10.81
CA ALA A 684 -4.65 -40.10 -9.36
C ALA A 684 -3.80 -41.17 -8.66
N LEU A 685 -3.71 -42.36 -9.23
CA LEU A 685 -2.88 -43.43 -8.66
C LEU A 685 -1.39 -43.15 -8.72
N GLN A 686 -0.92 -42.54 -9.83
CA GLN A 686 0.47 -42.13 -9.96
C GLN A 686 0.82 -41.01 -9.00
N THR A 687 -0.08 -40.02 -8.83
CA THR A 687 0.09 -38.95 -7.83
C THR A 687 0.12 -39.54 -6.41
N ALA A 688 -0.72 -40.52 -6.11
CA ALA A 688 -0.72 -41.21 -4.81
C ALA A 688 0.59 -41.98 -4.57
N ARG A 689 1.15 -42.61 -5.63
CA ARG A 689 2.48 -43.26 -5.58
C ARG A 689 3.59 -42.26 -5.31
N LEU A 690 3.59 -41.11 -5.98
CA LEU A 690 4.55 -40.02 -5.74
C LEU A 690 4.44 -39.47 -4.31
N ALA A 691 3.24 -39.44 -3.73
CA ALA A 691 3.00 -39.05 -2.35
C ALA A 691 3.43 -40.11 -1.32
N GLY A 692 3.89 -41.30 -1.77
CA GLY A 692 4.41 -42.34 -0.89
C GLY A 692 3.33 -43.26 -0.33
N LEU A 693 2.14 -43.41 -0.97
CA LEU A 693 1.17 -44.46 -0.57
C LEU A 693 1.77 -45.84 -0.74
N PRO A 694 1.54 -46.78 0.21
CA PRO A 694 2.04 -48.16 0.11
C PRO A 694 1.53 -48.88 -1.14
N GLU A 695 2.42 -49.60 -1.83
CA GLU A 695 2.10 -50.32 -3.09
C GLU A 695 0.87 -51.23 -2.98
N PRO A 696 0.64 -52.01 -1.88
CA PRO A 696 -0.57 -52.83 -1.77
C PRO A 696 -1.88 -52.04 -1.80
N VAL A 697 -1.86 -50.78 -1.34
CA VAL A 697 -3.04 -49.87 -1.39
C VAL A 697 -3.28 -49.43 -2.84
N LEU A 698 -2.20 -49.12 -3.57
CA LEU A 698 -2.26 -48.68 -4.97
C LEU A 698 -2.74 -49.83 -5.88
N GLU A 699 -2.22 -51.04 -5.71
CA GLU A 699 -2.68 -52.25 -6.44
C GLU A 699 -4.16 -52.53 -6.19
N ARG A 700 -4.60 -52.40 -4.93
CA ARG A 700 -6.02 -52.59 -4.60
C ARG A 700 -6.91 -51.52 -5.24
N ALA A 701 -6.47 -50.28 -5.21
CA ALA A 701 -7.18 -49.15 -5.83
C ALA A 701 -7.29 -49.34 -7.36
N GLN A 702 -6.22 -49.80 -8.00
CA GLN A 702 -6.20 -50.13 -9.45
C GLN A 702 -7.19 -51.22 -9.81
N ASN A 703 -7.22 -52.29 -9.02
CA ASN A 703 -8.18 -53.38 -9.20
C ASN A 703 -9.63 -52.93 -9.01
N LEU A 704 -9.91 -52.06 -8.06
CA LEU A 704 -11.25 -51.50 -7.87
C LEU A 704 -11.68 -50.57 -9.02
N MET A 705 -10.73 -49.85 -9.62
CA MET A 705 -11.02 -49.00 -10.78
C MET A 705 -11.35 -49.85 -12.04
N SER A 706 -10.65 -50.95 -12.28
CA SER A 706 -10.95 -51.84 -13.41
C SER A 706 -12.32 -52.48 -13.30
N VAL A 707 -12.69 -53.00 -12.11
CA VAL A 707 -14.03 -53.57 -11.86
C VAL A 707 -15.14 -52.53 -12.11
N ARG A 708 -14.98 -51.30 -11.62
CA ARG A 708 -15.97 -50.23 -11.87
C ARG A 708 -16.08 -49.78 -13.32
N LYS A 709 -14.99 -49.84 -14.11
CA LYS A 709 -15.05 -49.56 -15.55
C LYS A 709 -15.85 -50.66 -16.29
N GLU A 710 -15.65 -51.94 -15.93
CA GLU A 710 -16.41 -53.03 -16.49
C GLU A 710 -17.91 -52.99 -16.13
N GLU A 711 -18.26 -52.50 -14.94
CA GLU A 711 -19.65 -52.30 -14.50
C GLU A 711 -20.35 -51.12 -15.20
N MET A 712 -19.60 -50.12 -15.68
CA MET A 712 -20.13 -48.93 -16.35
C MET A 712 -20.20 -49.01 -17.88
N GLU A 713 -19.55 -50.00 -18.52
CA GLU A 713 -19.75 -50.25 -19.95
C GLU A 713 -21.13 -50.87 -20.14
N PRO A 714 -22.08 -50.19 -20.83
CA PRO A 714 -23.38 -50.84 -21.12
C PRO A 714 -23.11 -52.03 -22.02
N VAL A 715 -23.69 -53.17 -21.62
CA VAL A 715 -23.78 -54.38 -22.43
C VAL A 715 -24.52 -54.06 -23.74
N ASN A 716 -23.81 -53.48 -24.71
CA ASN A 716 -24.26 -53.48 -26.08
C ASN A 716 -23.81 -54.77 -26.76
N LYS A 717 -24.52 -55.85 -26.45
CA LYS A 717 -24.58 -57.04 -27.27
C LYS A 717 -26.05 -57.50 -27.35
N GLU A 718 -26.75 -57.00 -28.35
CA GLU A 718 -27.61 -57.72 -29.30
C GLU A 718 -28.39 -56.72 -30.17
#